data_95e6ebf8056438e35b4d1b6818780831
#
_entry.id   95e6ebf8056438e35b4d1b6818780831
#
_cell.length_a   1.000
_cell.length_b   1.000
_cell.length_c   1.000
_cell.angle_alpha   90.00
_cell.angle_beta   90.00
_cell.angle_gamma   90.00
#
_symmetry.space_group_name_H-M   'P 1'
#
loop_
_entity.id
_entity.type
_entity.pdbx_description
1 polymer ?
#
loop_
_entity_poly.entity_id
_entity_poly.type
_entity_poly.pdbx_seq_one_letter_code
_entity_poly.pdbx_strand_id
1 'polypeptide(L)'
;MSKNLAILSLFICFTFGAFARGSSPADTTRKAPTWAPKKGPYRPTRALKNDILHTQLEMRFDWLRQHALGSAIITFKPYFYPQSTLELDAKGLEIKGIFHLDTLARRDSTTGQMVREFISDPLEYTYDKRLLTIKLRRKYSRFDTLHVLIDYVAKPNELPDNLRGPKGDKGLYFINADGLDEGKPQQIWTQGETEYNSCWLPMVDSPNEKMTQDFRLTVENRFKTISNGKLISSTVNPDSTRTDRWVQKLPHAPYLAAFIVGNFAVEKETLPNGLELSYYVEPEYGPHAKAIFGRTKEMIAFFEEKFGVEYQWDKYAQVAVRDFVAGAMENTSITVHAENVQTDSRALLDGNSDNVIAHELMHHWFGNLVTCESWVHLPLNEAFANYSEYLWNEHKKGTEEADLWAQGELQQYLGEAEQKQEPLIRYHYTDSEDMFDSHSYAKGGRVLHMLRKYVGDEAFFTASRNYLIKYGFGTAEINDLREAFEEVTGEDLNWFFNQWFLSSGHANLKVEKTWANGKINLKINQLQDSTYTPIYRLPLKVDVWVNGQKKSHDIVVNQAKQTFEFPAPQPPDLVDFDVEKQILGEVDYEKSKAEWIFQYNNCDKYLARYEALTRLEGQMIDSTVRNLMMRAMSDKFWKIRQLAVSNFSEYDGLQFNEVERTLQSKARVDPHPRVRMEAIITLASFGDNTNDPLFREALNDSSYQVVSAALDAYLIGKPDDAADVAARFENAPNSEIITAVANYYAGLGKPEQYDWFIQKMNRLKAAEVYNFLQVFGKYLIRSNTQVQRRALPMLETTARNAPAYFVRFGAYQVLGLLTDIEGVKAMRKDIRNAERDPKLKEMYGQFADF
;
A
#
# COMPACT_ATOMS: atom_id res chain seq x y z
N MET A 1 -2.60 -37.77 20.28
CA MET A 1 -2.11 -36.41 20.52
C MET A 1 -1.35 -35.90 19.31
N SER A 2 -1.95 -35.93 18.10
CA SER A 2 -1.26 -35.51 16.87
C SER A 2 -2.26 -35.05 15.79
N LYS A 3 -3.25 -34.21 16.13
CA LYS A 3 -4.19 -33.63 15.15
C LYS A 3 -4.41 -32.10 15.28
N ASN A 4 -3.81 -31.43 16.26
CA ASN A 4 -4.07 -29.99 16.51
C ASN A 4 -2.90 -29.05 16.13
N LEU A 5 -1.88 -29.53 15.43
CA LEU A 5 -0.73 -28.68 15.04
C LEU A 5 -0.80 -28.14 13.58
N ALA A 6 -1.79 -28.59 12.81
CA ALA A 6 -1.84 -28.28 11.37
C ALA A 6 -2.70 -27.06 10.98
N ILE A 7 -3.33 -26.36 11.93
CA ILE A 7 -4.28 -25.27 11.64
C ILE A 7 -3.68 -23.86 11.89
N LEU A 8 -2.47 -23.77 12.47
CA LEU A 8 -1.90 -22.47 12.85
C LEU A 8 -1.01 -21.81 11.76
N SER A 9 -0.89 -22.40 10.56
CA SER A 9 -0.03 -21.87 9.49
C SER A 9 -0.76 -21.05 8.45
N LEU A 10 -2.03 -20.66 8.64
CA LEU A 10 -2.86 -20.23 7.52
C LEU A 10 -3.19 -18.73 7.44
N PHE A 11 -2.53 -17.84 8.18
CA PHE A 11 -2.74 -16.40 8.02
C PHE A 11 -1.53 -15.61 8.49
N ILE A 12 -0.53 -15.46 7.61
CA ILE A 12 0.46 -14.35 7.72
C ILE A 12 1.19 -14.27 6.38
N CYS A 13 0.96 -13.21 5.64
CA CYS A 13 2.01 -12.38 5.04
C CYS A 13 1.34 -11.21 4.30
N PHE A 14 1.23 -10.05 4.93
CA PHE A 14 1.33 -8.79 4.23
C PHE A 14 2.82 -8.42 4.12
N THR A 15 3.60 -9.32 3.60
CA THR A 15 4.92 -9.11 3.00
C THR A 15 5.13 -10.32 2.09
N PHE A 16 5.06 -10.09 0.80
CA PHE A 16 5.37 -10.97 -0.32
C PHE A 16 5.86 -12.41 0.04
N GLY A 17 4.95 -13.27 0.46
CA GLY A 17 5.15 -14.69 0.63
C GLY A 17 4.02 -15.41 -0.11
N ALA A 18 4.32 -15.90 -1.33
CA ALA A 18 3.37 -16.62 -2.15
C ALA A 18 2.85 -17.85 -1.40
N PHE A 19 1.56 -17.84 -1.04
CA PHE A 19 0.84 -19.08 -0.81
C PHE A 19 0.54 -19.73 -2.18
N ALA A 20 1.41 -20.61 -2.63
CA ALA A 20 1.00 -21.62 -3.59
C ALA A 20 0.10 -22.61 -2.83
N ARG A 21 -1.20 -22.38 -2.78
CA ARG A 21 -2.14 -23.48 -2.60
C ARG A 21 -2.10 -24.27 -3.90
N GLY A 22 -1.57 -25.49 -3.82
CA GLY A 22 -1.85 -26.48 -4.83
C GLY A 22 -3.37 -26.50 -5.04
N SER A 23 -3.82 -26.17 -6.25
CA SER A 23 -5.20 -26.31 -6.63
C SER A 23 -5.56 -27.79 -6.52
N SER A 24 -6.28 -28.17 -5.45
CA SER A 24 -7.10 -29.38 -5.51
C SER A 24 -7.88 -29.34 -6.83
N PRO A 25 -8.12 -30.48 -7.49
CA PRO A 25 -8.94 -30.52 -8.69
C PRO A 25 -10.21 -29.72 -8.40
N ALA A 26 -10.49 -28.72 -9.23
CA ALA A 26 -11.60 -27.82 -9.05
C ALA A 26 -12.87 -28.61 -8.77
N ASP A 27 -13.48 -28.42 -7.63
CA ASP A 27 -14.81 -28.93 -7.34
C ASP A 27 -15.76 -28.20 -8.29
N THR A 28 -16.09 -28.86 -9.41
CA THR A 28 -16.97 -28.35 -10.47
C THR A 28 -18.42 -28.11 -10.01
N THR A 29 -18.71 -28.30 -8.71
CA THR A 29 -20.03 -28.05 -8.11
C THR A 29 -20.13 -26.72 -7.37
N ARG A 30 -19.02 -25.96 -7.20
CA ARG A 30 -19.08 -24.58 -6.67
C ARG A 30 -19.76 -23.70 -7.68
N LYS A 31 -21.03 -23.36 -7.47
CA LYS A 31 -21.65 -22.20 -8.11
C LYS A 31 -20.80 -20.98 -7.75
N ALA A 32 -20.36 -20.22 -8.76
CA ALA A 32 -19.75 -18.92 -8.52
C ALA A 32 -20.68 -18.12 -7.59
N PRO A 33 -20.14 -17.46 -6.55
CA PRO A 33 -20.95 -16.61 -5.70
C PRO A 33 -21.65 -15.56 -6.56
N THR A 34 -22.96 -15.45 -6.48
CA THR A 34 -23.72 -14.39 -7.13
C THR A 34 -23.61 -13.13 -6.28
N TRP A 35 -22.63 -12.28 -6.58
CA TRP A 35 -22.47 -11.00 -5.90
C TRP A 35 -23.34 -9.94 -6.56
N ALA A 36 -24.40 -9.54 -5.87
CA ALA A 36 -25.04 -8.26 -6.19
C ALA A 36 -24.18 -7.13 -5.61
N PRO A 37 -23.81 -6.09 -6.37
CA PRO A 37 -23.13 -4.92 -5.86
C PRO A 37 -23.88 -4.35 -4.65
N LYS A 38 -23.16 -4.01 -3.57
CA LYS A 38 -23.78 -3.37 -2.40
C LYS A 38 -24.34 -2.02 -2.82
N LYS A 39 -25.64 -1.79 -2.66
CA LYS A 39 -26.27 -0.51 -2.96
C LYS A 39 -26.13 0.40 -1.73
N GLY A 40 -25.03 1.13 -1.61
CA GLY A 40 -24.92 2.28 -0.72
C GLY A 40 -25.75 3.48 -1.21
N PRO A 41 -25.82 4.60 -0.44
CA PRO A 41 -26.44 5.83 -0.91
C PRO A 41 -25.69 6.38 -2.13
N TYR A 42 -26.44 7.03 -3.04
CA TYR A 42 -25.82 7.75 -4.15
C TYR A 42 -25.04 8.96 -3.63
N ARG A 43 -23.78 9.09 -4.05
CA ARG A 43 -22.85 10.15 -3.66
C ARG A 43 -22.56 11.04 -4.88
N PRO A 44 -23.29 12.15 -5.06
CA PRO A 44 -22.99 13.10 -6.13
C PRO A 44 -21.72 13.88 -5.81
N THR A 45 -21.09 14.43 -6.85
CA THR A 45 -20.03 15.43 -6.69
C THR A 45 -20.54 16.62 -5.87
N ARG A 46 -19.72 17.13 -4.94
CA ARG A 46 -20.06 18.28 -4.12
C ARG A 46 -20.22 19.52 -4.98
N ALA A 47 -21.38 20.17 -4.86
CA ALA A 47 -21.59 21.47 -5.50
C ALA A 47 -20.89 22.57 -4.72
N LEU A 48 -20.03 23.34 -5.39
CA LEU A 48 -19.28 24.45 -4.82
C LEU A 48 -20.06 25.77 -5.00
N LYS A 49 -20.31 26.47 -3.91
CA LYS A 49 -20.96 27.79 -3.90
C LYS A 49 -19.96 28.94 -3.96
N ASN A 50 -18.86 28.75 -3.27
CA ASN A 50 -17.73 29.67 -3.18
C ASN A 50 -16.46 28.94 -3.60
N ASP A 51 -15.56 29.64 -4.28
CA ASP A 51 -14.24 29.22 -4.74
C ASP A 51 -13.22 29.70 -3.70
N ILE A 52 -12.53 28.76 -3.05
CA ILE A 52 -11.51 29.07 -2.05
C ILE A 52 -10.18 29.31 -2.75
N LEU A 53 -9.72 30.52 -2.76
CA LEU A 53 -8.51 30.93 -3.47
C LEU A 53 -7.23 30.69 -2.67
N HIS A 54 -7.29 30.96 -1.35
CA HIS A 54 -6.11 30.92 -0.49
C HIS A 54 -6.50 30.72 0.98
N THR A 55 -5.71 29.91 1.68
CA THR A 55 -5.80 29.71 3.12
C THR A 55 -4.48 30.11 3.80
N GLN A 56 -4.53 31.12 4.67
CA GLN A 56 -3.43 31.46 5.57
C GLN A 56 -3.75 30.87 6.94
N LEU A 57 -2.78 30.16 7.54
CA LEU A 57 -2.93 29.51 8.85
C LEU A 57 -1.78 29.93 9.78
N GLU A 58 -2.11 30.32 11.00
CA GLU A 58 -1.17 30.39 12.13
C GLU A 58 -1.57 29.32 13.13
N MET A 59 -0.60 28.47 13.56
CA MET A 59 -0.90 27.36 14.43
C MET A 59 0.18 27.15 15.50
N ARG A 60 -0.28 26.87 16.73
CA ARG A 60 0.54 26.50 17.89
C ARG A 60 -0.01 25.24 18.53
N PHE A 61 0.82 24.51 19.28
CA PHE A 61 0.48 23.20 19.81
C PHE A 61 0.59 23.15 21.34
N ASP A 62 -0.45 22.60 21.97
CA ASP A 62 -0.42 22.19 23.37
C ASP A 62 -0.21 20.64 23.40
N TRP A 63 1.02 20.24 23.60
CA TRP A 63 1.39 18.83 23.60
C TRP A 63 0.68 18.02 24.68
N LEU A 64 0.60 18.57 25.92
CA LEU A 64 0.01 17.83 27.03
C LEU A 64 -1.49 17.61 26.86
N ARG A 65 -2.20 18.62 26.34
CA ARG A 65 -3.63 18.48 26.03
C ARG A 65 -3.88 17.86 24.66
N GLN A 66 -2.86 17.77 23.84
CA GLN A 66 -2.95 17.32 22.46
C GLN A 66 -3.94 18.16 21.64
N HIS A 67 -3.85 19.49 21.81
CA HIS A 67 -4.66 20.48 21.12
C HIS A 67 -3.80 21.31 20.17
N ALA A 68 -4.41 21.77 19.06
CA ALA A 68 -3.82 22.76 18.17
C ALA A 68 -4.66 24.05 18.19
N LEU A 69 -3.99 25.17 18.49
CA LEU A 69 -4.60 26.49 18.51
C LEU A 69 -4.38 27.14 17.14
N GLY A 70 -5.43 27.30 16.38
CA GLY A 70 -5.42 27.77 14.99
C GLY A 70 -6.09 29.14 14.83
N SER A 71 -5.51 29.93 13.94
CA SER A 71 -6.10 31.17 13.40
C SER A 71 -5.98 31.11 11.88
N ALA A 72 -7.10 30.93 11.18
CA ALA A 72 -7.16 30.75 9.74
C ALA A 72 -7.83 31.92 9.04
N ILE A 73 -7.17 32.48 8.00
CA ILE A 73 -7.77 33.46 7.11
C ILE A 73 -8.10 32.76 5.80
N ILE A 74 -9.38 32.65 5.50
CA ILE A 74 -9.90 32.06 4.28
C ILE A 74 -10.21 33.16 3.28
N THR A 75 -9.53 33.15 2.13
CA THR A 75 -9.77 34.06 1.01
C THR A 75 -10.59 33.34 -0.05
N PHE A 76 -11.72 33.88 -0.43
CA PHE A 76 -12.64 33.22 -1.35
C PHE A 76 -13.43 34.23 -2.18
N LYS A 77 -14.12 33.76 -3.20
CA LYS A 77 -15.11 34.47 -4.00
C LYS A 77 -16.30 33.56 -4.30
N PRO A 78 -17.52 34.09 -4.45
CA PRO A 78 -18.63 33.34 -4.99
C PRO A 78 -18.34 32.82 -6.41
N TYR A 79 -18.84 31.64 -6.77
CA TYR A 79 -18.94 31.22 -8.15
C TYR A 79 -19.94 32.11 -8.92
N PHE A 80 -20.68 31.59 -9.87
CA PHE A 80 -21.53 32.42 -10.73
C PHE A 80 -22.63 33.17 -9.98
N TYR A 81 -23.31 32.52 -9.02
CA TYR A 81 -24.44 33.11 -8.29
C TYR A 81 -23.99 33.85 -7.04
N PRO A 82 -24.56 35.06 -6.78
CA PRO A 82 -24.23 35.81 -5.58
C PRO A 82 -24.54 35.03 -4.29
N GLN A 83 -23.62 35.03 -3.35
CA GLN A 83 -23.70 34.31 -2.07
C GLN A 83 -23.82 35.27 -0.89
N SER A 84 -24.58 34.86 0.13
CA SER A 84 -24.68 35.54 1.43
C SER A 84 -24.15 34.68 2.58
N THR A 85 -23.58 33.49 2.28
CA THR A 85 -23.01 32.55 3.24
C THR A 85 -21.71 31.98 2.72
N LEU A 86 -20.80 31.63 3.65
CA LEU A 86 -19.67 30.77 3.43
C LEU A 86 -19.89 29.48 4.24
N GLU A 87 -19.87 28.33 3.60
CA GLU A 87 -20.00 27.00 4.22
C GLU A 87 -18.64 26.33 4.23
N LEU A 88 -18.17 25.92 5.41
CA LEU A 88 -16.90 25.20 5.61
C LEU A 88 -17.13 23.94 6.44
N ASP A 89 -16.46 22.87 6.09
CA ASP A 89 -16.33 21.70 6.96
C ASP A 89 -15.41 22.06 8.13
N ALA A 90 -15.79 21.65 9.34
CA ALA A 90 -15.11 22.03 10.57
C ALA A 90 -15.42 20.98 11.66
N LYS A 91 -14.92 19.75 11.47
CA LYS A 91 -15.30 18.61 12.31
C LYS A 91 -14.75 18.74 13.74
N GLY A 92 -15.66 18.96 14.71
CA GLY A 92 -15.34 18.99 16.14
C GLY A 92 -14.54 20.18 16.63
N LEU A 93 -14.26 21.20 15.80
CA LEU A 93 -13.51 22.39 16.19
C LEU A 93 -14.23 23.18 17.28
N GLU A 94 -13.47 23.77 18.19
CA GLU A 94 -13.98 24.76 19.13
C GLU A 94 -13.77 26.15 18.55
N ILE A 95 -14.83 26.74 17.96
CA ILE A 95 -14.77 28.06 17.36
C ILE A 95 -14.70 29.12 18.47
N LYS A 96 -13.70 29.99 18.40
CA LYS A 96 -13.47 31.09 19.35
C LYS A 96 -14.02 32.43 18.87
N GLY A 97 -13.93 32.69 17.56
CA GLY A 97 -14.44 33.90 16.93
C GLY A 97 -14.38 33.82 15.41
N ILE A 98 -15.27 34.51 14.73
CA ILE A 98 -15.27 34.60 13.26
C ILE A 98 -15.43 36.06 12.90
N PHE A 99 -14.56 36.53 12.00
CA PHE A 99 -14.49 37.96 11.67
C PHE A 99 -14.38 38.15 10.15
N HIS A 100 -15.11 39.18 9.66
CA HIS A 100 -14.87 39.67 8.31
C HIS A 100 -13.62 40.55 8.33
N LEU A 101 -12.70 40.40 7.40
CA LEU A 101 -11.53 41.25 7.28
C LEU A 101 -11.66 42.15 6.06
N ASP A 102 -11.75 43.46 6.33
CA ASP A 102 -11.62 44.48 5.30
C ASP A 102 -10.20 45.04 5.28
N THR A 103 -9.69 45.32 4.09
CA THR A 103 -8.37 45.93 3.92
C THR A 103 -8.58 47.45 3.76
N LEU A 104 -8.18 48.22 4.75
CA LEU A 104 -8.05 49.67 4.61
C LEU A 104 -6.64 50.05 4.19
N ALA A 105 -6.51 50.66 3.04
CA ALA A 105 -5.28 51.32 2.66
C ALA A 105 -5.16 52.67 3.38
N ARG A 106 -4.32 52.75 4.42
CA ARG A 106 -4.09 53.99 5.16
C ARG A 106 -2.66 54.48 4.84
N ARG A 107 -2.50 55.76 4.61
CA ARG A 107 -1.18 56.37 4.51
C ARG A 107 -0.64 56.56 5.92
N ASP A 108 0.47 55.88 6.22
CA ASP A 108 1.17 56.07 7.48
C ASP A 108 1.60 57.55 7.62
N SER A 109 1.18 58.17 8.69
CA SER A 109 1.43 59.58 8.93
C SER A 109 2.89 59.92 9.20
N THR A 110 3.70 58.90 9.57
CA THR A 110 5.10 59.06 9.95
C THR A 110 6.02 58.78 8.77
N THR A 111 5.74 57.72 7.97
CA THR A 111 6.59 57.25 6.88
C THR A 111 6.11 57.72 5.49
N GLY A 112 4.85 58.17 5.39
CA GLY A 112 4.23 58.52 4.12
C GLY A 112 3.90 57.32 3.22
N GLN A 113 4.20 56.10 3.63
CA GLN A 113 3.91 54.87 2.92
C GLN A 113 2.47 54.43 3.08
N MET A 114 1.94 53.75 2.07
CA MET A 114 0.63 53.11 2.16
C MET A 114 0.77 51.81 2.96
N VAL A 115 0.19 51.79 4.15
CA VAL A 115 0.07 50.59 5.02
C VAL A 115 -1.35 50.04 4.86
N ARG A 116 -1.43 48.74 4.71
CA ARG A 116 -2.71 48.02 4.72
C ARG A 116 -3.01 47.58 6.16
N GLU A 117 -4.07 48.13 6.75
CA GLU A 117 -4.58 47.67 8.04
C GLU A 117 -5.80 46.80 7.81
N PHE A 118 -5.86 45.67 8.53
CA PHE A 118 -7.07 44.84 8.55
C PHE A 118 -8.03 45.39 9.65
N ILE A 119 -9.25 45.67 9.24
CA ILE A 119 -10.35 45.92 10.21
C ILE A 119 -11.11 44.60 10.31
N SER A 120 -11.27 44.10 11.54
CA SER A 120 -12.02 42.91 11.85
C SER A 120 -13.37 43.23 12.45
N ASP A 121 -14.46 42.70 11.85
CA ASP A 121 -15.80 42.80 12.38
C ASP A 121 -16.40 41.42 12.60
N PRO A 122 -17.00 41.12 13.74
CA PRO A 122 -17.56 39.81 14.03
C PRO A 122 -18.70 39.45 13.08
N LEU A 123 -18.75 38.18 12.70
CA LEU A 123 -19.77 37.58 11.86
C LEU A 123 -20.65 36.61 12.66
N GLU A 124 -21.94 36.60 12.34
CA GLU A 124 -22.86 35.57 12.82
C GLU A 124 -22.62 34.25 12.09
N TYR A 125 -22.77 33.13 12.79
CA TYR A 125 -22.64 31.82 12.21
C TYR A 125 -23.56 30.81 12.88
N THR A 126 -23.80 29.67 12.19
CA THR A 126 -24.37 28.46 12.76
C THR A 126 -23.35 27.32 12.62
N TYR A 127 -23.31 26.41 13.60
CA TYR A 127 -22.34 25.33 13.62
C TYR A 127 -22.89 24.10 14.37
N ASP A 128 -22.94 22.95 13.66
CA ASP A 128 -23.45 21.68 14.18
C ASP A 128 -22.35 20.70 14.60
N LYS A 129 -21.11 21.18 14.72
CA LYS A 129 -19.88 20.42 14.94
C LYS A 129 -19.35 19.71 13.69
N ARG A 130 -20.00 19.78 12.55
CA ARG A 130 -19.53 19.27 11.26
C ARG A 130 -19.44 20.38 10.22
N LEU A 131 -20.52 21.10 10.03
CA LEU A 131 -20.63 22.18 9.05
C LEU A 131 -20.70 23.54 9.76
N LEU A 132 -19.80 24.43 9.39
CA LEU A 132 -19.76 25.81 9.81
C LEU A 132 -20.36 26.70 8.71
N THR A 133 -21.53 27.29 8.95
CA THR A 133 -22.16 28.21 8.01
C THR A 133 -22.03 29.64 8.54
N ILE A 134 -21.21 30.43 7.89
CA ILE A 134 -20.90 31.82 8.23
C ILE A 134 -21.83 32.74 7.42
N LYS A 135 -22.53 33.65 8.09
CA LYS A 135 -23.41 34.62 7.46
C LYS A 135 -22.61 35.86 7.07
N LEU A 136 -22.55 36.13 5.78
CA LEU A 136 -21.85 37.29 5.26
C LEU A 136 -22.70 38.55 5.44
N ARG A 137 -22.06 39.72 5.48
CA ARG A 137 -22.74 41.02 5.74
C ARG A 137 -23.81 41.38 4.73
N ARG A 138 -23.63 40.97 3.47
CA ARG A 138 -24.54 41.19 2.34
C ARG A 138 -24.40 40.04 1.32
N LYS A 139 -25.16 40.10 0.26
CA LYS A 139 -24.88 39.26 -0.90
C LYS A 139 -23.66 39.81 -1.66
N TYR A 140 -22.72 38.91 -1.95
CA TYR A 140 -21.52 39.17 -2.73
C TYR A 140 -21.57 38.42 -4.06
N SER A 141 -21.00 39.00 -5.10
CA SER A 141 -20.98 38.47 -6.45
C SER A 141 -19.61 37.80 -6.73
N ARG A 142 -19.50 37.11 -7.86
CA ARG A 142 -18.26 36.49 -8.34
C ARG A 142 -17.09 37.47 -8.58
N PHE A 143 -17.34 38.77 -8.53
CA PHE A 143 -16.32 39.83 -8.69
C PHE A 143 -15.80 40.34 -7.34
N ASP A 144 -16.43 39.94 -6.25
CA ASP A 144 -16.02 40.29 -4.91
C ASP A 144 -15.06 39.22 -4.35
N THR A 145 -13.86 39.62 -3.89
CA THR A 145 -12.97 38.75 -3.11
C THR A 145 -13.14 39.09 -1.62
N LEU A 146 -13.34 38.06 -0.82
CA LEU A 146 -13.61 38.21 0.61
C LEU A 146 -12.55 37.50 1.45
N HIS A 147 -12.36 37.96 2.69
CA HIS A 147 -11.47 37.39 3.67
C HIS A 147 -12.24 37.20 4.99
N VAL A 148 -12.20 35.99 5.51
CA VAL A 148 -12.81 35.62 6.80
C VAL A 148 -11.73 35.04 7.71
N LEU A 149 -11.54 35.63 8.88
CA LEU A 149 -10.68 35.12 9.95
C LEU A 149 -11.51 34.22 10.86
N ILE A 150 -10.98 33.07 11.19
CA ILE A 150 -11.59 32.10 12.09
C ILE A 150 -10.54 31.71 13.14
N ASP A 151 -10.80 32.07 14.41
CA ASP A 151 -10.02 31.62 15.54
C ASP A 151 -10.67 30.38 16.16
N TYR A 152 -9.88 29.35 16.40
CA TYR A 152 -10.39 28.05 16.84
C TYR A 152 -9.36 27.24 17.62
N VAL A 153 -9.85 26.15 18.25
CA VAL A 153 -9.00 25.10 18.82
C VAL A 153 -9.42 23.76 18.22
N ALA A 154 -8.47 23.05 17.62
CA ALA A 154 -8.63 21.67 17.17
C ALA A 154 -8.30 20.71 18.31
N LYS A 155 -9.16 19.72 18.56
CA LYS A 155 -9.07 18.74 19.66
C LYS A 155 -9.25 17.33 19.12
N PRO A 156 -8.28 16.80 18.38
CA PRO A 156 -8.45 15.56 17.62
C PRO A 156 -8.79 14.34 18.50
N ASN A 157 -8.28 14.28 19.71
CA ASN A 157 -8.56 13.17 20.63
C ASN A 157 -9.91 13.28 21.35
N GLU A 158 -10.54 14.47 21.35
CA GLU A 158 -11.87 14.70 21.92
C GLU A 158 -13.00 14.59 20.86
N LEU A 159 -12.67 14.26 19.61
CA LEU A 159 -13.69 14.11 18.55
C LEU A 159 -14.69 13.01 18.92
N PRO A 160 -16.00 13.29 18.82
CA PRO A 160 -17.03 12.27 18.93
C PRO A 160 -16.87 11.19 17.85
N ASP A 161 -17.28 9.97 18.15
CA ASP A 161 -17.12 8.83 17.23
C ASP A 161 -17.81 9.04 15.87
N ASN A 162 -18.93 9.75 15.83
CA ASN A 162 -19.66 10.07 14.60
C ASN A 162 -18.97 11.14 13.71
N LEU A 163 -17.88 11.75 14.17
CA LEU A 163 -17.05 12.69 13.41
C LEU A 163 -15.69 12.12 13.03
N ARG A 164 -15.35 10.92 13.55
CA ARG A 164 -14.15 10.17 13.17
C ARG A 164 -14.42 9.31 11.94
N GLY A 165 -13.37 8.98 11.21
CA GLY A 165 -13.44 7.99 10.15
C GLY A 165 -13.73 6.58 10.67
N PRO A 166 -14.07 5.62 9.78
CA PRO A 166 -14.37 4.25 10.14
C PRO A 166 -13.25 3.56 10.92
N LYS A 167 -12.00 3.92 10.65
CA LYS A 167 -10.80 3.39 11.32
C LYS A 167 -10.39 4.20 12.55
N GLY A 168 -11.18 5.23 12.93
CA GLY A 168 -10.87 6.15 14.03
C GLY A 168 -10.08 7.39 13.60
N ASP A 169 -10.05 7.67 12.28
CA ASP A 169 -9.32 8.79 11.70
C ASP A 169 -9.79 10.13 12.27
N LYS A 170 -8.84 11.02 12.53
CA LYS A 170 -9.06 12.27 13.26
C LYS A 170 -8.24 13.46 12.71
N GLY A 171 -7.58 13.27 11.57
CA GLY A 171 -6.90 14.31 10.79
C GLY A 171 -5.59 14.85 11.38
N LEU A 172 -5.46 14.95 12.69
CA LEU A 172 -4.28 15.45 13.41
C LEU A 172 -3.89 14.48 14.53
N TYR A 173 -2.62 14.13 14.60
CA TYR A 173 -2.10 13.10 15.50
C TYR A 173 -0.92 13.63 16.32
N PHE A 174 -0.94 13.33 17.60
CA PHE A 174 0.15 13.59 18.56
C PHE A 174 0.74 12.24 18.99
N ILE A 175 2.01 12.03 18.70
CA ILE A 175 2.73 10.79 19.01
C ILE A 175 3.64 11.06 20.19
N ASN A 176 3.61 10.18 21.21
CA ASN A 176 4.38 10.28 22.44
C ASN A 176 4.35 11.72 23.02
N ALA A 177 3.13 12.27 23.17
CA ALA A 177 2.91 13.68 23.46
C ALA A 177 3.52 14.15 24.78
N ASP A 178 3.58 13.29 25.78
CA ASP A 178 4.21 13.55 27.10
C ASP A 178 5.73 13.26 27.12
N GLY A 179 6.26 12.61 26.06
CA GLY A 179 7.67 12.25 25.95
C GLY A 179 8.12 11.13 26.89
N LEU A 180 7.20 10.34 27.44
CA LEU A 180 7.51 9.31 28.42
C LEU A 180 7.86 7.95 27.80
N ASP A 181 7.51 7.73 26.54
CA ASP A 181 7.89 6.52 25.82
C ASP A 181 9.29 6.71 25.21
N GLU A 182 10.31 6.13 25.86
CA GLU A 182 11.69 6.22 25.38
C GLU A 182 11.89 5.49 24.02
N GLY A 183 10.98 4.60 23.62
CA GLY A 183 11.02 3.86 22.38
C GLY A 183 10.44 4.61 21.17
N LYS A 184 9.81 5.78 21.41
CA LYS A 184 9.16 6.57 20.36
C LYS A 184 9.58 8.04 20.39
N PRO A 185 9.80 8.67 19.21
CA PRO A 185 9.99 10.12 19.14
C PRO A 185 8.68 10.87 19.45
N GLN A 186 8.82 12.10 19.96
CA GLN A 186 7.69 13.03 19.96
C GLN A 186 7.47 13.59 18.56
N GLN A 187 6.27 13.39 18.01
CA GLN A 187 5.89 13.88 16.69
C GLN A 187 4.45 14.41 16.67
N ILE A 188 4.19 15.36 15.79
CA ILE A 188 2.84 15.73 15.35
C ILE A 188 2.81 15.57 13.84
N TRP A 189 1.75 14.97 13.31
CA TRP A 189 1.52 14.86 11.87
C TRP A 189 0.04 14.88 11.54
N THR A 190 -0.27 15.18 10.26
CA THR A 190 -1.63 15.23 9.74
C THR A 190 -1.85 14.13 8.71
N GLN A 191 -3.10 13.62 8.63
CA GLN A 191 -3.60 12.77 7.54
C GLN A 191 -4.97 13.29 7.12
N GLY A 192 -5.05 13.83 5.90
CA GLY A 192 -6.22 14.54 5.40
C GLY A 192 -7.18 13.69 4.60
N GLU A 193 -6.68 12.70 3.90
CA GLU A 193 -7.48 11.87 3.02
C GLU A 193 -8.37 10.90 3.85
N THR A 194 -9.66 10.78 3.54
CA THR A 194 -10.36 11.46 2.43
C THR A 194 -10.81 12.89 2.76
N GLU A 195 -11.42 13.14 3.91
CA GLU A 195 -12.05 14.41 4.34
C GLU A 195 -11.76 14.68 5.82
N TYR A 196 -10.52 14.44 6.29
CA TYR A 196 -10.16 14.59 7.70
C TYR A 196 -9.34 15.83 8.01
N ASN A 197 -8.91 16.61 7.01
CA ASN A 197 -8.27 17.89 7.26
C ASN A 197 -9.22 18.89 7.93
N SER A 198 -10.52 18.77 7.71
CA SER A 198 -11.52 19.55 8.43
C SER A 198 -11.60 19.30 9.95
N CYS A 199 -10.90 18.27 10.46
CA CYS A 199 -10.73 18.03 11.89
C CYS A 199 -9.72 18.99 12.57
N TRP A 200 -8.87 19.66 11.77
CA TRP A 200 -7.87 20.60 12.32
C TRP A 200 -7.78 21.94 11.59
N LEU A 201 -8.42 22.08 10.42
CA LEU A 201 -8.48 23.30 9.64
C LEU A 201 -9.90 23.48 9.06
N PRO A 202 -10.63 24.58 9.34
CA PRO A 202 -11.90 24.84 8.67
C PRO A 202 -11.67 25.08 7.17
N MET A 203 -12.31 24.28 6.29
CA MET A 203 -12.08 24.29 4.85
C MET A 203 -13.28 23.72 4.07
N VAL A 204 -13.25 23.79 2.76
CA VAL A 204 -14.10 22.95 1.90
C VAL A 204 -13.35 21.63 1.70
N ASP A 205 -13.65 20.62 2.52
CA ASP A 205 -12.93 19.33 2.53
C ASP A 205 -13.49 18.41 1.43
N SER A 206 -13.10 18.69 0.19
CA SER A 206 -13.56 17.98 -1.00
C SER A 206 -12.48 18.01 -2.09
N PRO A 207 -12.25 16.93 -2.84
CA PRO A 207 -11.17 16.87 -3.81
C PRO A 207 -11.32 17.85 -4.98
N ASN A 208 -12.55 18.29 -5.28
CA ASN A 208 -12.80 19.24 -6.36
C ASN A 208 -12.62 20.71 -5.99
N GLU A 209 -12.19 21.02 -4.78
CA GLU A 209 -11.72 22.36 -4.40
C GLU A 209 -10.20 22.40 -4.54
N LYS A 210 -9.65 23.53 -5.00
CA LYS A 210 -8.20 23.73 -5.06
C LYS A 210 -7.82 25.11 -4.55
N MET A 211 -6.83 25.17 -3.65
CA MET A 211 -6.41 26.40 -3.00
C MET A 211 -4.88 26.49 -2.90
N THR A 212 -4.37 27.71 -2.77
CA THR A 212 -3.01 27.98 -2.33
C THR A 212 -2.96 28.12 -0.80
N GLN A 213 -1.77 27.97 -0.18
CA GLN A 213 -1.66 28.05 1.28
C GLN A 213 -0.41 28.79 1.78
N ASP A 214 -0.51 29.41 2.97
CA ASP A 214 0.56 30.07 3.72
C ASP A 214 0.45 29.65 5.19
N PHE A 215 1.24 28.68 5.62
CA PHE A 215 1.18 28.12 6.98
C PHE A 215 2.33 28.61 7.84
N ARG A 216 2.00 29.14 9.01
CA ARG A 216 2.93 29.59 10.06
C ARG A 216 2.81 28.68 11.26
N LEU A 217 3.80 27.82 11.45
CA LEU A 217 3.83 26.81 12.49
C LEU A 217 4.78 27.25 13.59
N THR A 218 4.25 27.46 14.79
CA THR A 218 5.04 27.83 15.96
C THR A 218 5.26 26.61 16.84
N VAL A 219 6.52 26.22 17.02
CA VAL A 219 6.95 25.01 17.72
C VAL A 219 8.11 25.32 18.66
N GLU A 220 8.37 24.42 19.64
CA GLU A 220 9.61 24.48 20.43
C GLU A 220 10.83 24.42 19.50
N ASN A 221 11.84 25.21 19.77
CA ASN A 221 13.02 25.36 18.88
C ASN A 221 13.79 24.05 18.59
N ARG A 222 13.61 23.03 19.42
CA ARG A 222 14.22 21.68 19.25
C ARG A 222 13.59 20.88 18.11
N PHE A 223 12.34 21.15 17.74
CA PHE A 223 11.65 20.44 16.69
C PHE A 223 11.88 21.06 15.31
N LYS A 224 11.83 20.27 14.26
CA LYS A 224 11.73 20.69 12.87
C LYS A 224 10.28 20.65 12.44
N THR A 225 9.90 21.55 11.54
CA THR A 225 8.62 21.53 10.83
C THR A 225 8.83 21.19 9.37
N ILE A 226 7.86 20.55 8.76
CA ILE A 226 7.78 20.26 7.33
C ILE A 226 6.34 20.53 6.91
N SER A 227 6.13 21.23 5.79
CA SER A 227 4.79 21.46 5.22
C SER A 227 4.87 21.61 3.70
N ASN A 228 3.72 21.69 3.03
CA ASN A 228 3.62 21.89 1.59
C ASN A 228 4.35 23.17 1.14
N GLY A 229 4.88 23.15 -0.08
CA GLY A 229 5.59 24.28 -0.67
C GLY A 229 6.97 24.53 -0.05
N LYS A 230 7.44 25.79 -0.07
CA LYS A 230 8.78 26.19 0.40
C LYS A 230 8.73 26.83 1.79
N LEU A 231 9.80 26.57 2.58
CA LEU A 231 10.09 27.33 3.81
C LEU A 231 10.60 28.72 3.41
N ILE A 232 9.79 29.74 3.71
CA ILE A 232 10.11 31.13 3.34
C ILE A 232 10.87 31.84 4.45
N SER A 233 10.53 31.57 5.71
CA SER A 233 11.23 32.13 6.87
C SER A 233 11.14 31.20 8.07
N SER A 234 12.14 31.31 8.94
CA SER A 234 12.20 30.64 10.23
C SER A 234 12.68 31.66 11.25
N THR A 235 11.80 32.03 12.18
CA THR A 235 12.02 33.12 13.14
C THR A 235 11.99 32.57 14.56
N VAL A 236 13.10 32.70 15.30
CA VAL A 236 13.16 32.33 16.72
C VAL A 236 12.44 33.41 17.56
N ASN A 237 11.54 32.94 18.42
CA ASN A 237 10.74 33.81 19.30
C ASN A 237 11.43 33.98 20.70
N PRO A 238 11.07 35.01 21.44
CA PRO A 238 11.68 35.25 22.79
C PRO A 238 11.35 34.15 23.82
N ASP A 239 10.29 33.37 23.60
CA ASP A 239 9.79 32.31 24.49
C ASP A 239 10.40 30.93 24.20
N SER A 240 11.54 30.85 23.55
CA SER A 240 12.24 29.63 23.15
C SER A 240 11.46 28.80 22.11
N THR A 241 10.44 29.34 21.46
CA THR A 241 9.79 28.77 20.30
C THR A 241 10.36 29.32 19.02
N ARG A 242 9.96 28.73 17.90
CA ARG A 242 10.28 29.18 16.54
C ARG A 242 9.01 29.15 15.71
N THR A 243 8.85 30.16 14.85
CA THR A 243 7.79 30.19 13.84
C THR A 243 8.38 29.98 12.45
N ASP A 244 8.00 28.90 11.83
CA ASP A 244 8.35 28.55 10.45
C ASP A 244 7.19 28.88 9.51
N ARG A 245 7.47 29.63 8.44
CA ARG A 245 6.48 29.99 7.42
C ARG A 245 6.71 29.19 6.16
N TRP A 246 5.73 28.37 5.80
CA TRP A 246 5.67 27.53 4.61
C TRP A 246 4.65 28.07 3.61
N VAL A 247 5.00 28.15 2.33
CA VAL A 247 4.11 28.71 1.30
C VAL A 247 4.01 27.76 0.12
N GLN A 248 2.79 27.28 -0.16
CA GLN A 248 2.41 26.54 -1.35
C GLN A 248 1.73 27.50 -2.32
N LYS A 249 2.44 27.83 -3.41
CA LYS A 249 1.99 28.86 -4.38
C LYS A 249 1.07 28.31 -5.47
N LEU A 250 1.19 27.05 -5.80
CA LEU A 250 0.36 26.40 -6.80
C LEU A 250 -0.86 25.79 -6.12
N PRO A 251 -2.05 25.90 -6.73
CA PRO A 251 -3.27 25.38 -6.12
C PRO A 251 -3.23 23.85 -6.09
N HIS A 252 -3.70 23.29 -4.97
CA HIS A 252 -3.83 21.84 -4.75
C HIS A 252 -5.09 21.52 -3.95
N ALA A 253 -5.52 20.26 -3.98
CA ALA A 253 -6.73 19.84 -3.27
C ALA A 253 -6.53 19.90 -1.74
N PRO A 254 -7.58 20.21 -0.95
CA PRO A 254 -7.51 20.39 0.49
C PRO A 254 -7.01 19.16 1.25
N TYR A 255 -7.34 17.94 0.82
CA TYR A 255 -6.91 16.72 1.46
C TYR A 255 -5.37 16.54 1.45
N LEU A 256 -4.69 17.21 0.51
CA LEU A 256 -3.22 17.21 0.36
C LEU A 256 -2.49 18.18 1.31
N ALA A 257 -3.23 19.07 1.97
CA ALA A 257 -2.65 19.99 2.94
C ALA A 257 -2.12 19.23 4.15
N ALA A 258 -0.86 19.49 4.53
CA ALA A 258 -0.22 18.76 5.61
C ALA A 258 0.88 19.56 6.30
N PHE A 259 1.12 19.19 7.55
CA PHE A 259 2.34 19.54 8.27
C PHE A 259 2.79 18.42 9.19
N ILE A 260 4.10 18.38 9.44
CA ILE A 260 4.73 17.45 10.35
C ILE A 260 5.67 18.24 11.29
N VAL A 261 5.71 17.85 12.57
CA VAL A 261 6.59 18.40 13.61
C VAL A 261 7.33 17.24 14.28
N GLY A 262 8.62 17.33 14.41
CA GLY A 262 9.41 16.28 15.09
C GLY A 262 10.91 16.55 15.10
N ASN A 263 11.65 15.65 15.73
CA ASN A 263 13.11 15.65 15.68
C ASN A 263 13.58 14.69 14.58
N PHE A 264 14.07 15.21 13.46
CA PHE A 264 14.51 14.44 12.30
C PHE A 264 15.98 14.69 11.95
N ALA A 265 16.69 13.65 11.53
CA ALA A 265 17.85 13.79 10.67
C ALA A 265 17.37 14.15 9.24
N VAL A 266 18.09 14.99 8.55
CA VAL A 266 17.70 15.50 7.22
C VAL A 266 18.87 15.35 6.27
N GLU A 267 18.65 14.61 5.19
CA GLU A 267 19.55 14.55 4.03
C GLU A 267 18.93 15.38 2.89
N LYS A 268 19.76 16.15 2.20
CA LYS A 268 19.31 17.01 1.10
C LYS A 268 20.16 16.81 -0.15
N GLU A 269 19.51 16.88 -1.31
CA GLU A 269 20.19 17.00 -2.60
C GLU A 269 19.41 17.97 -3.50
N THR A 270 20.09 18.53 -4.50
CA THR A 270 19.47 19.45 -5.45
C THR A 270 19.68 18.92 -6.85
N LEU A 271 18.62 18.84 -7.63
CA LEU A 271 18.67 18.42 -9.02
C LEU A 271 19.24 19.54 -9.91
N PRO A 272 19.72 19.22 -11.14
CA PRO A 272 20.30 20.22 -12.05
C PRO A 272 19.34 21.37 -12.40
N ASN A 273 18.01 21.15 -12.39
CA ASN A 273 17.00 22.17 -12.61
C ASN A 273 16.71 23.04 -11.37
N GLY A 274 17.41 22.82 -10.24
CA GLY A 274 17.24 23.56 -9.00
C GLY A 274 16.19 23.01 -8.03
N LEU A 275 15.52 21.88 -8.36
CA LEU A 275 14.58 21.21 -7.49
C LEU A 275 15.31 20.65 -6.25
N GLU A 276 14.90 21.06 -5.04
CA GLU A 276 15.40 20.50 -3.78
C GLU A 276 14.66 19.20 -3.47
N LEU A 277 15.42 18.13 -3.24
CA LEU A 277 14.96 16.88 -2.65
C LEU A 277 15.43 16.84 -1.19
N SER A 278 14.56 16.42 -0.27
CA SER A 278 14.92 16.33 1.16
C SER A 278 14.26 15.12 1.81
N TYR A 279 15.06 14.39 2.61
CA TYR A 279 14.69 13.13 3.22
C TYR A 279 14.76 13.26 4.74
N TYR A 280 13.64 13.10 5.40
CA TYR A 280 13.49 13.26 6.85
C TYR A 280 13.23 11.90 7.47
N VAL A 281 14.16 11.47 8.31
CA VAL A 281 14.10 10.19 9.02
C VAL A 281 14.39 10.41 10.50
N GLU A 282 14.07 9.43 11.33
CA GLU A 282 14.50 9.47 12.72
C GLU A 282 16.04 9.54 12.81
N PRO A 283 16.60 10.17 13.86
CA PRO A 283 18.03 10.42 13.93
C PRO A 283 18.92 9.19 13.76
N GLU A 284 18.47 8.02 14.21
CA GLU A 284 19.20 6.76 14.08
C GLU A 284 19.34 6.29 12.63
N TYR A 285 18.34 6.63 11.75
CA TYR A 285 18.37 6.30 10.33
C TYR A 285 19.02 7.38 9.45
N GLY A 286 19.49 8.48 10.05
CA GLY A 286 20.17 9.57 9.32
C GLY A 286 21.26 9.09 8.37
N PRO A 287 22.21 8.20 8.79
CA PRO A 287 23.23 7.65 7.91
C PRO A 287 22.70 6.84 6.73
N HIS A 288 21.45 6.38 6.79
CA HIS A 288 20.80 5.52 5.80
C HIS A 288 19.81 6.25 4.89
N ALA A 289 19.43 7.49 5.21
CA ALA A 289 18.40 8.26 4.51
C ALA A 289 18.59 8.29 2.99
N LYS A 290 19.83 8.52 2.53
CA LYS A 290 20.17 8.52 1.12
C LYS A 290 20.08 7.11 0.47
N ALA A 291 20.36 6.06 1.22
CA ALA A 291 20.22 4.70 0.71
C ALA A 291 18.73 4.32 0.56
N ILE A 292 17.87 4.81 1.47
CA ILE A 292 16.43 4.57 1.46
C ILE A 292 15.76 5.33 0.30
N PHE A 293 16.00 6.64 0.16
CA PHE A 293 15.24 7.53 -0.72
C PHE A 293 16.01 8.00 -1.98
N GLY A 294 17.29 7.73 -2.09
CA GLY A 294 18.17 8.36 -3.09
C GLY A 294 17.89 7.99 -4.55
N ARG A 295 16.98 7.02 -4.80
CA ARG A 295 16.48 6.72 -6.15
C ARG A 295 15.38 7.67 -6.63
N THR A 296 14.83 8.48 -5.74
CA THR A 296 13.78 9.47 -6.06
C THR A 296 14.16 10.36 -7.24
N LYS A 297 15.39 10.81 -7.31
CA LYS A 297 15.87 11.62 -8.45
C LYS A 297 15.80 10.91 -9.80
N GLU A 298 16.10 9.61 -9.82
CA GLU A 298 15.99 8.78 -11.01
C GLU A 298 14.53 8.54 -11.39
N MET A 299 13.65 8.35 -10.38
CA MET A 299 12.21 8.20 -10.57
C MET A 299 11.58 9.47 -11.17
N ILE A 300 11.94 10.66 -10.65
CA ILE A 300 11.47 11.94 -11.20
C ILE A 300 11.85 12.04 -12.68
N ALA A 301 13.12 11.85 -13.01
CA ALA A 301 13.60 11.94 -14.40
C ALA A 301 12.91 10.90 -15.32
N PHE A 302 12.69 9.69 -14.83
CA PHE A 302 12.00 8.63 -15.54
C PHE A 302 10.54 8.99 -15.82
N PHE A 303 9.80 9.49 -14.83
CA PHE A 303 8.39 9.83 -15.00
C PHE A 303 8.21 11.09 -15.86
N GLU A 304 9.07 12.10 -15.71
CA GLU A 304 9.11 13.27 -16.61
C GLU A 304 9.32 12.86 -18.07
N GLU A 305 10.26 11.94 -18.34
CA GLU A 305 10.50 11.41 -19.68
C GLU A 305 9.29 10.63 -20.21
N LYS A 306 8.73 9.71 -19.38
CA LYS A 306 7.65 8.83 -19.80
C LYS A 306 6.34 9.57 -20.07
N PHE A 307 5.95 10.47 -19.19
CA PHE A 307 4.69 11.22 -19.31
C PHE A 307 4.85 12.57 -20.01
N GLY A 308 6.08 13.00 -20.27
CA GLY A 308 6.36 14.25 -20.99
C GLY A 308 5.87 15.51 -20.29
N VAL A 309 5.70 15.48 -18.98
CA VAL A 309 5.30 16.60 -18.11
C VAL A 309 6.30 16.71 -16.96
N GLU A 310 6.96 17.88 -16.85
CA GLU A 310 7.90 18.14 -15.77
C GLU A 310 7.21 18.10 -14.38
N TYR A 311 7.98 17.85 -13.33
CA TYR A 311 7.53 17.98 -11.95
C TYR A 311 7.22 19.44 -11.61
N GLN A 312 5.98 19.77 -11.26
CA GLN A 312 5.51 21.16 -11.19
C GLN A 312 5.75 21.84 -9.84
N TRP A 313 6.06 21.10 -8.79
CA TRP A 313 6.06 21.60 -7.42
C TRP A 313 7.44 22.16 -7.02
N ASP A 314 7.45 23.09 -6.05
CA ASP A 314 8.64 23.89 -5.69
C ASP A 314 9.78 23.07 -5.03
N LYS A 315 9.48 21.91 -4.44
CA LYS A 315 10.41 20.94 -3.83
C LYS A 315 9.80 19.55 -3.81
N TYR A 316 10.56 18.52 -3.46
CA TYR A 316 10.03 17.22 -3.06
C TYR A 316 10.69 16.75 -1.78
N ALA A 317 9.91 16.65 -0.70
CA ALA A 317 10.35 16.10 0.58
C ALA A 317 9.68 14.75 0.83
N GLN A 318 10.38 13.86 1.51
CA GLN A 318 9.85 12.59 2.02
C GLN A 318 10.13 12.52 3.51
N VAL A 319 9.13 12.15 4.30
CA VAL A 319 9.25 12.08 5.75
C VAL A 319 8.67 10.78 6.27
N ALA A 320 9.41 10.07 7.12
CA ALA A 320 8.92 8.89 7.80
C ALA A 320 8.44 9.27 9.21
N VAL A 321 7.21 8.86 9.56
CA VAL A 321 6.59 9.17 10.85
C VAL A 321 6.13 7.91 11.57
N ARG A 322 6.07 7.96 12.90
CA ARG A 322 5.63 6.86 13.76
C ARG A 322 4.11 6.73 13.80
N ASP A 323 3.65 5.47 13.91
CA ASP A 323 2.24 5.11 14.06
C ASP A 323 1.35 5.69 12.93
N PHE A 324 1.91 5.84 11.72
CA PHE A 324 1.14 6.38 10.60
C PHE A 324 -0.05 5.45 10.27
N VAL A 325 -1.20 6.04 10.01
CA VAL A 325 -2.48 5.30 9.85
C VAL A 325 -2.64 4.66 8.47
N ALA A 326 -1.77 5.00 7.51
CA ALA A 326 -1.71 4.46 6.15
C ALA A 326 -0.29 3.94 5.84
N GLY A 327 -0.08 3.38 4.65
CA GLY A 327 1.26 2.99 4.18
C GLY A 327 2.13 4.21 3.87
N ALA A 328 1.57 5.14 3.11
CA ALA A 328 2.13 6.46 2.83
C ALA A 328 1.01 7.42 2.40
N MET A 329 1.35 8.66 2.06
CA MET A 329 0.42 9.71 1.63
C MET A 329 1.14 10.74 0.75
N GLU A 330 0.54 11.08 -0.34
CA GLU A 330 1.07 11.95 -1.40
C GLU A 330 0.95 13.46 -1.13
N ASN A 331 0.85 13.91 0.09
CA ASN A 331 0.72 15.34 0.41
C ASN A 331 1.61 16.20 -0.48
N THR A 332 1.06 17.21 -1.14
CA THR A 332 1.75 17.95 -2.22
C THR A 332 3.12 18.46 -1.77
N SER A 333 4.15 18.05 -2.50
CA SER A 333 5.57 18.37 -2.28
C SER A 333 6.19 17.78 -0.99
N ILE A 334 5.44 17.01 -0.21
CA ILE A 334 5.90 16.28 1.00
C ILE A 334 5.18 14.93 1.08
N THR A 335 5.79 13.88 0.66
CA THR A 335 5.25 12.54 0.87
C THR A 335 5.49 12.11 2.31
N VAL A 336 4.44 11.66 2.99
CA VAL A 336 4.53 11.09 4.34
C VAL A 336 4.54 9.57 4.23
N HIS A 337 5.49 8.92 4.87
CA HIS A 337 5.62 7.47 4.90
C HIS A 337 5.47 6.94 6.33
N ALA A 338 4.92 5.75 6.48
CA ALA A 338 4.98 5.02 7.73
C ALA A 338 6.44 4.65 8.09
N GLU A 339 6.71 4.42 9.36
CA GLU A 339 8.05 4.12 9.89
C GLU A 339 8.74 2.90 9.27
N ASN A 340 7.98 2.01 8.62
CA ASN A 340 8.53 0.80 8.01
C ASN A 340 9.47 1.06 6.81
N VAL A 341 9.42 2.25 6.19
CA VAL A 341 10.40 2.62 5.15
C VAL A 341 11.80 2.84 5.75
N GLN A 342 11.89 3.17 7.05
CA GLN A 342 13.16 3.40 7.73
C GLN A 342 13.85 2.06 7.99
N THR A 343 15.03 1.90 7.41
CA THR A 343 15.82 0.68 7.51
C THR A 343 17.31 0.98 7.38
N ASP A 344 18.16 0.07 7.78
CA ASP A 344 19.60 0.18 7.56
C ASP A 344 20.00 -0.26 6.14
N SER A 345 21.21 0.09 5.73
CA SER A 345 21.70 -0.18 4.38
C SER A 345 21.89 -1.68 4.09
N ARG A 346 22.02 -2.53 5.11
CA ARG A 346 22.14 -3.98 4.95
C ARG A 346 20.77 -4.61 4.66
N ALA A 347 19.72 -4.17 5.35
CA ALA A 347 18.35 -4.64 5.09
C ALA A 347 17.87 -4.33 3.66
N LEU A 348 18.41 -3.26 3.04
CA LEU A 348 18.11 -2.95 1.63
C LEU A 348 18.60 -4.02 0.63
N LEU A 349 19.47 -4.95 1.03
CA LEU A 349 19.84 -6.11 0.19
C LEU A 349 18.70 -7.11 0.06
N ASP A 350 17.80 -7.16 1.03
CA ASP A 350 16.67 -8.08 1.09
C ASP A 350 15.39 -7.53 0.47
N GLY A 351 15.27 -6.21 0.46
CA GLY A 351 14.16 -5.47 -0.10
C GLY A 351 14.27 -3.98 0.14
N ASN A 352 13.56 -3.19 -0.64
CA ASN A 352 13.50 -1.73 -0.50
C ASN A 352 12.08 -1.23 -0.68
N SER A 353 11.87 0.05 -0.40
CA SER A 353 10.58 0.72 -0.51
C SER A 353 10.37 1.44 -1.84
N ASP A 354 11.14 1.10 -2.88
CA ASP A 354 11.06 1.79 -4.18
C ASP A 354 9.65 1.84 -4.75
N ASN A 355 8.85 0.79 -4.57
CA ASN A 355 7.50 0.72 -5.11
C ASN A 355 6.61 1.79 -4.47
N VAL A 356 6.55 1.84 -3.14
CA VAL A 356 5.76 2.87 -2.44
C VAL A 356 6.30 4.27 -2.72
N ILE A 357 7.61 4.45 -2.86
CA ILE A 357 8.21 5.74 -3.22
C ILE A 357 7.78 6.16 -4.64
N ALA A 358 7.76 5.22 -5.60
CA ALA A 358 7.30 5.48 -6.96
C ALA A 358 5.80 5.81 -7.00
N HIS A 359 4.99 5.08 -6.23
CA HIS A 359 3.55 5.30 -6.06
C HIS A 359 3.26 6.73 -5.58
N GLU A 360 3.81 7.11 -4.44
CA GLU A 360 3.58 8.43 -3.85
C GLU A 360 4.15 9.57 -4.70
N LEU A 361 5.24 9.32 -5.40
CA LEU A 361 5.79 10.29 -6.32
C LEU A 361 4.89 10.49 -7.55
N MET A 362 4.32 9.40 -8.10
CA MET A 362 3.43 9.47 -9.26
C MET A 362 2.17 10.27 -8.99
N HIS A 363 1.68 10.24 -7.77
CA HIS A 363 0.55 11.08 -7.39
C HIS A 363 0.77 12.57 -7.63
N HIS A 364 2.02 13.05 -7.65
CA HIS A 364 2.31 14.46 -7.94
C HIS A 364 1.89 14.88 -9.36
N TRP A 365 1.64 13.91 -10.25
CA TRP A 365 0.97 14.10 -11.54
C TRP A 365 -0.49 13.65 -11.50
N PHE A 366 -0.75 12.41 -11.08
CA PHE A 366 -2.09 11.82 -11.02
C PHE A 366 -2.59 11.79 -9.56
N GLY A 367 -3.35 12.79 -9.19
CA GLY A 367 -3.82 13.07 -7.82
C GLY A 367 -3.60 14.54 -7.45
N ASN A 368 -2.37 15.05 -7.53
CA ASN A 368 -2.04 16.40 -7.10
C ASN A 368 -2.16 17.43 -8.23
N LEU A 369 -1.52 17.20 -9.39
CA LEU A 369 -1.66 18.08 -10.55
C LEU A 369 -3.07 17.97 -11.15
N VAL A 370 -3.51 16.76 -11.48
CA VAL A 370 -4.88 16.47 -11.88
C VAL A 370 -5.51 15.63 -10.78
N THR A 371 -6.56 16.13 -10.13
CA THR A 371 -7.24 15.46 -9.02
C THR A 371 -8.56 14.85 -9.50
N CYS A 372 -9.00 13.75 -8.93
CA CYS A 372 -10.33 13.21 -9.19
C CYS A 372 -11.41 14.22 -8.76
N GLU A 373 -12.45 14.43 -9.60
CA GLU A 373 -13.55 15.39 -9.34
C GLU A 373 -14.33 15.04 -8.06
N SER A 374 -14.42 13.77 -7.73
CA SER A 374 -14.98 13.25 -6.48
C SER A 374 -14.36 11.89 -6.18
N TRP A 375 -14.52 11.38 -4.97
CA TRP A 375 -14.03 10.07 -4.55
C TRP A 375 -14.57 8.90 -5.40
N VAL A 376 -15.66 9.10 -6.12
CA VAL A 376 -16.16 8.18 -7.16
C VAL A 376 -15.08 7.85 -8.19
N HIS A 377 -14.26 8.84 -8.53
CA HIS A 377 -13.22 8.77 -9.56
C HIS A 377 -11.81 8.55 -8.97
N LEU A 378 -11.71 8.09 -7.71
CA LEU A 378 -10.45 7.78 -7.03
C LEU A 378 -9.47 6.95 -7.88
N PRO A 379 -9.92 6.00 -8.73
CA PRO A 379 -9.01 5.27 -9.62
C PRO A 379 -8.22 6.14 -10.61
N LEU A 380 -8.60 7.39 -10.85
CA LEU A 380 -7.78 8.33 -11.64
C LEU A 380 -6.49 8.73 -10.90
N ASN A 381 -6.53 8.73 -9.56
CA ASN A 381 -5.36 8.95 -8.73
C ASN A 381 -4.64 7.60 -8.52
N GLU A 382 -5.30 6.62 -7.93
CA GLU A 382 -4.71 5.41 -7.39
C GLU A 382 -4.27 4.39 -8.44
N ALA A 383 -5.04 4.23 -9.52
CA ALA A 383 -4.66 3.26 -10.55
C ALA A 383 -3.37 3.66 -11.27
N PHE A 384 -3.15 4.97 -11.52
CA PHE A 384 -1.89 5.45 -12.11
C PHE A 384 -0.72 5.35 -11.13
N ALA A 385 -0.93 5.66 -9.86
CA ALA A 385 0.07 5.51 -8.83
C ALA A 385 0.49 4.04 -8.65
N ASN A 386 -0.47 3.13 -8.54
CA ASN A 386 -0.22 1.68 -8.49
C ASN A 386 0.49 1.19 -9.77
N TYR A 387 0.07 1.67 -10.96
CA TYR A 387 0.71 1.28 -12.21
C TYR A 387 2.14 1.83 -12.35
N SER A 388 2.47 2.92 -11.68
CA SER A 388 3.83 3.46 -11.66
C SER A 388 4.84 2.49 -11.02
N GLU A 389 4.39 1.66 -10.10
CA GLU A 389 5.20 0.61 -9.47
C GLU A 389 5.62 -0.46 -10.49
N TYR A 390 4.68 -0.86 -11.38
CA TYR A 390 5.00 -1.71 -12.52
C TYR A 390 6.00 -1.03 -13.45
N LEU A 391 5.76 0.24 -13.83
CA LEU A 391 6.61 1.01 -14.75
C LEU A 391 8.03 1.18 -14.19
N TRP A 392 8.16 1.45 -12.89
CA TRP A 392 9.44 1.57 -12.23
C TRP A 392 10.20 0.25 -12.18
N ASN A 393 9.53 -0.86 -11.83
CA ASN A 393 10.15 -2.18 -11.87
C ASN A 393 10.57 -2.56 -13.31
N GLU A 394 9.74 -2.27 -14.32
CA GLU A 394 10.06 -2.50 -15.74
C GLU A 394 11.34 -1.74 -16.15
N HIS A 395 11.42 -0.45 -15.77
CA HIS A 395 12.58 0.42 -16.04
C HIS A 395 13.83 -0.03 -15.28
N LYS A 396 13.71 -0.28 -13.98
CA LYS A 396 14.86 -0.48 -13.08
C LYS A 396 15.39 -1.89 -13.05
N LYS A 397 14.50 -2.88 -13.15
CA LYS A 397 14.84 -4.30 -12.94
C LYS A 397 14.47 -5.20 -14.12
N GLY A 398 13.79 -4.64 -15.13
CA GLY A 398 13.36 -5.35 -16.32
C GLY A 398 11.96 -5.97 -16.23
N THR A 399 11.47 -6.43 -17.38
CA THR A 399 10.08 -6.88 -17.56
C THR A 399 9.71 -8.08 -16.65
N GLU A 400 10.65 -8.99 -16.36
CA GLU A 400 10.35 -10.16 -15.51
C GLU A 400 10.01 -9.76 -14.06
N GLU A 401 10.68 -8.73 -13.52
CA GLU A 401 10.38 -8.20 -12.19
C GLU A 401 9.05 -7.43 -12.18
N ALA A 402 8.77 -6.67 -13.24
CA ALA A 402 7.49 -6.00 -13.42
C ALA A 402 6.34 -7.00 -13.56
N ASP A 403 6.52 -8.08 -14.32
CA ASP A 403 5.53 -9.14 -14.47
C ASP A 403 5.29 -9.89 -13.14
N LEU A 404 6.34 -10.07 -12.31
CA LEU A 404 6.21 -10.62 -10.96
C LEU A 404 5.38 -9.68 -10.07
N TRP A 405 5.62 -8.37 -10.14
CA TRP A 405 4.80 -7.38 -9.44
C TRP A 405 3.34 -7.47 -9.88
N ALA A 406 3.07 -7.42 -11.18
CA ALA A 406 1.73 -7.52 -11.75
C ALA A 406 1.01 -8.83 -11.42
N GLN A 407 1.73 -9.94 -11.24
CA GLN A 407 1.19 -11.21 -10.74
C GLN A 407 0.68 -11.07 -9.31
N GLY A 408 1.43 -10.39 -8.44
CA GLY A 408 1.03 -10.07 -7.07
C GLY A 408 -0.26 -9.24 -7.03
N GLU A 409 -0.33 -8.20 -7.84
CA GLU A 409 -1.52 -7.35 -7.99
C GLU A 409 -2.76 -8.15 -8.43
N LEU A 410 -2.61 -9.03 -9.42
CA LEU A 410 -3.72 -9.90 -9.85
C LEU A 410 -4.20 -10.80 -8.70
N GLN A 411 -3.29 -11.39 -7.96
CA GLN A 411 -3.63 -12.26 -6.82
C GLN A 411 -4.31 -11.47 -5.68
N GLN A 412 -3.84 -10.26 -5.38
CA GLN A 412 -4.45 -9.38 -4.40
C GLN A 412 -5.88 -9.02 -4.78
N TYR A 413 -6.10 -8.63 -6.03
CA TYR A 413 -7.45 -8.34 -6.53
C TYR A 413 -8.37 -9.57 -6.49
N LEU A 414 -7.91 -10.72 -7.00
CA LEU A 414 -8.72 -11.95 -7.01
C LEU A 414 -9.07 -12.41 -5.59
N GLY A 415 -8.15 -12.26 -4.63
CA GLY A 415 -8.41 -12.56 -3.23
C GLY A 415 -9.53 -11.70 -2.62
N GLU A 416 -9.58 -10.40 -2.95
CA GLU A 416 -10.70 -9.54 -2.55
C GLU A 416 -11.99 -9.86 -3.34
N ALA A 417 -11.86 -10.19 -4.62
CA ALA A 417 -12.98 -10.49 -5.50
C ALA A 417 -13.76 -11.75 -5.08
N GLU A 418 -13.18 -12.64 -4.28
CA GLU A 418 -13.91 -13.74 -3.64
C GLU A 418 -15.02 -13.26 -2.67
N GLN A 419 -14.87 -12.05 -2.12
CA GLN A 419 -15.77 -11.48 -1.12
C GLN A 419 -16.58 -10.30 -1.64
N LYS A 420 -16.01 -9.52 -2.61
CA LYS A 420 -16.57 -8.27 -3.08
C LYS A 420 -16.18 -8.05 -4.55
N GLN A 421 -17.16 -7.77 -5.40
CA GLN A 421 -16.91 -7.39 -6.81
C GLN A 421 -17.65 -6.09 -7.12
N GLU A 422 -16.90 -5.00 -7.25
CA GLU A 422 -17.42 -3.65 -7.48
C GLU A 422 -16.86 -3.07 -8.79
N PRO A 423 -17.57 -2.12 -9.44
CA PRO A 423 -16.97 -1.29 -10.48
C PRO A 423 -15.80 -0.47 -9.93
N LEU A 424 -14.86 -0.07 -10.78
CA LEU A 424 -13.84 0.92 -10.39
C LEU A 424 -14.49 2.26 -10.11
N ILE A 425 -15.39 2.70 -10.97
CA ILE A 425 -16.15 3.95 -10.83
C ILE A 425 -17.53 3.61 -10.26
N ARG A 426 -17.78 4.02 -9.03
CA ARG A 426 -19.00 3.69 -8.30
C ARG A 426 -19.54 4.86 -7.51
N TYR A 427 -20.80 5.24 -7.80
CA TYR A 427 -21.49 6.34 -7.13
C TYR A 427 -22.26 5.92 -5.88
N HIS A 428 -22.32 4.62 -5.58
CA HIS A 428 -23.05 4.07 -4.45
C HIS A 428 -22.08 3.48 -3.44
N TYR A 429 -21.71 4.25 -2.41
CA TYR A 429 -20.85 3.82 -1.31
C TYR A 429 -21.33 4.42 0.02
N THR A 430 -21.04 3.76 1.14
CA THR A 430 -21.45 4.21 2.47
C THR A 430 -20.52 5.29 2.97
N ASP A 431 -19.23 5.06 2.86
CA ASP A 431 -18.15 5.96 3.25
C ASP A 431 -17.13 6.09 2.12
N SER A 432 -16.48 7.24 2.00
CA SER A 432 -15.43 7.46 0.99
C SER A 432 -14.25 6.50 1.16
N GLU A 433 -13.98 6.05 2.38
CA GLU A 433 -12.98 5.02 2.68
C GLU A 433 -13.29 3.65 2.04
N ASP A 434 -14.54 3.38 1.66
CA ASP A 434 -14.91 2.16 0.92
C ASP A 434 -14.28 2.10 -0.49
N MET A 435 -13.79 3.24 -1.00
CA MET A 435 -13.13 3.34 -2.30
C MET A 435 -11.67 2.85 -2.28
N PHE A 436 -11.04 2.79 -1.09
CA PHE A 436 -9.64 2.36 -0.91
C PHE A 436 -9.57 0.83 -0.76
N ASP A 437 -9.58 0.15 -1.89
CA ASP A 437 -9.63 -1.31 -1.95
C ASP A 437 -8.78 -1.85 -3.13
N SER A 438 -8.63 -3.16 -3.20
CA SER A 438 -7.88 -3.81 -4.29
C SER A 438 -8.50 -3.58 -5.68
N HIS A 439 -9.73 -3.04 -5.76
CA HIS A 439 -10.32 -2.62 -7.03
C HIS A 439 -9.69 -1.31 -7.50
N SER A 440 -9.66 -0.28 -6.67
CA SER A 440 -9.10 1.03 -7.06
C SER A 440 -7.59 0.94 -7.35
N TYR A 441 -6.85 0.13 -6.59
CA TYR A 441 -5.41 -0.08 -6.70
C TYR A 441 -5.06 -1.18 -7.70
N ALA A 442 -5.08 -2.42 -7.28
CA ALA A 442 -4.57 -3.58 -8.03
C ALA A 442 -5.33 -3.83 -9.34
N LYS A 443 -6.68 -3.85 -9.32
CA LYS A 443 -7.48 -3.94 -10.54
C LYS A 443 -7.27 -2.72 -11.42
N GLY A 444 -7.27 -1.51 -10.85
CA GLY A 444 -7.06 -0.25 -11.57
C GLY A 444 -5.75 -0.25 -12.34
N GLY A 445 -4.62 -0.56 -11.69
CA GLY A 445 -3.31 -0.67 -12.32
C GLY A 445 -3.25 -1.72 -13.42
N ARG A 446 -3.86 -2.88 -13.20
CA ARG A 446 -3.98 -3.94 -14.22
C ARG A 446 -4.83 -3.51 -15.42
N VAL A 447 -5.90 -2.74 -15.22
CA VAL A 447 -6.72 -2.19 -16.31
C VAL A 447 -5.91 -1.20 -17.16
N LEU A 448 -5.12 -0.33 -16.54
CA LEU A 448 -4.21 0.57 -17.26
C LEU A 448 -3.14 -0.21 -18.05
N HIS A 449 -2.62 -1.30 -17.49
CA HIS A 449 -1.70 -2.18 -18.21
C HIS A 449 -2.35 -2.78 -19.45
N MET A 450 -3.57 -3.31 -19.34
CA MET A 450 -4.32 -3.82 -20.51
C MET A 450 -4.59 -2.74 -21.54
N LEU A 451 -4.93 -1.51 -21.11
CA LEU A 451 -5.12 -0.38 -22.02
C LEU A 451 -3.84 -0.06 -22.78
N ARG A 452 -2.68 0.01 -22.06
CA ARG A 452 -1.37 0.20 -22.70
C ARG A 452 -1.05 -0.89 -23.73
N LYS A 453 -1.34 -2.16 -23.38
CA LYS A 453 -1.13 -3.28 -24.32
C LYS A 453 -2.03 -3.22 -25.55
N TYR A 454 -3.24 -2.70 -25.41
CA TYR A 454 -4.18 -2.54 -26.50
C TYR A 454 -3.80 -1.41 -27.44
N VAL A 455 -3.56 -0.21 -26.91
CA VAL A 455 -3.28 0.99 -27.73
C VAL A 455 -1.81 1.14 -28.13
N GLY A 456 -0.91 0.43 -27.46
CA GLY A 456 0.55 0.54 -27.62
C GLY A 456 1.17 1.67 -26.76
N ASP A 457 2.49 1.58 -26.55
CA ASP A 457 3.21 2.47 -25.64
C ASP A 457 3.10 3.94 -26.07
N GLU A 458 3.34 4.25 -27.34
CA GLU A 458 3.35 5.62 -27.84
C GLU A 458 1.99 6.30 -27.63
N ALA A 459 0.90 5.64 -27.98
CA ALA A 459 -0.44 6.19 -27.80
C ALA A 459 -0.80 6.31 -26.31
N PHE A 460 -0.44 5.33 -25.49
CA PHE A 460 -0.72 5.34 -24.06
C PHE A 460 -0.08 6.54 -23.34
N PHE A 461 1.22 6.74 -23.53
CA PHE A 461 1.91 7.84 -22.86
C PHE A 461 1.58 9.21 -23.47
N THR A 462 1.31 9.29 -24.79
CA THR A 462 0.83 10.52 -25.42
C THR A 462 -0.54 10.94 -24.90
N ALA A 463 -1.49 10.01 -24.78
CA ALA A 463 -2.82 10.26 -24.24
C ALA A 463 -2.75 10.69 -22.76
N SER A 464 -1.95 9.99 -21.96
CA SER A 464 -1.71 10.34 -20.56
C SER A 464 -1.10 11.75 -20.41
N ARG A 465 -0.14 12.11 -21.26
CA ARG A 465 0.42 13.46 -21.32
C ARG A 465 -0.65 14.51 -21.64
N ASN A 466 -1.45 14.28 -22.67
CA ASN A 466 -2.50 15.20 -23.08
C ASN A 466 -3.54 15.41 -21.97
N TYR A 467 -3.91 14.33 -21.26
CA TYR A 467 -4.77 14.40 -20.08
C TYR A 467 -4.15 15.28 -18.99
N LEU A 468 -2.89 15.08 -18.62
CA LEU A 468 -2.20 15.87 -17.60
C LEU A 468 -2.09 17.37 -17.98
N ILE A 469 -1.84 17.68 -19.26
CA ILE A 469 -1.78 19.07 -19.74
C ILE A 469 -3.17 19.71 -19.75
N LYS A 470 -4.18 19.01 -20.23
CA LYS A 470 -5.53 19.53 -20.40
C LYS A 470 -6.22 19.85 -19.06
N TYR A 471 -6.00 18.98 -18.06
CA TYR A 471 -6.66 19.08 -16.76
C TYR A 471 -5.73 19.53 -15.61
N GLY A 472 -4.47 19.89 -15.91
CA GLY A 472 -3.48 20.31 -14.91
C GLY A 472 -3.99 21.45 -14.02
N PHE A 473 -3.78 21.32 -12.70
CA PHE A 473 -4.29 22.16 -11.63
C PHE A 473 -5.82 22.23 -11.53
N GLY A 474 -6.51 21.33 -12.22
CA GLY A 474 -7.95 21.12 -12.20
C GLY A 474 -8.32 19.74 -11.70
N THR A 475 -9.55 19.35 -12.00
CA THR A 475 -10.12 18.06 -11.64
C THR A 475 -10.61 17.33 -12.89
N ALA A 476 -10.77 16.00 -12.79
CA ALA A 476 -11.23 15.20 -13.91
C ALA A 476 -12.12 14.03 -13.46
N GLU A 477 -12.97 13.57 -14.37
CA GLU A 477 -13.77 12.36 -14.29
C GLU A 477 -13.21 11.27 -15.24
N ILE A 478 -13.68 10.05 -15.11
CA ILE A 478 -13.19 8.93 -15.92
C ILE A 478 -13.41 9.13 -17.44
N ASN A 479 -14.45 9.86 -17.82
CA ASN A 479 -14.72 10.16 -19.23
C ASN A 479 -13.69 11.11 -19.82
N ASP A 480 -13.11 12.00 -19.01
CA ASP A 480 -12.05 12.91 -19.44
C ASP A 480 -10.79 12.13 -19.84
N LEU A 481 -10.47 11.07 -19.07
CA LEU A 481 -9.38 10.16 -19.40
C LEU A 481 -9.69 9.41 -20.71
N ARG A 482 -10.91 8.86 -20.86
CA ARG A 482 -11.33 8.16 -22.07
C ARG A 482 -11.18 9.06 -23.31
N GLU A 483 -11.69 10.29 -23.23
CA GLU A 483 -11.60 11.25 -24.33
C GLU A 483 -10.16 11.55 -24.73
N ALA A 484 -9.24 11.70 -23.77
CA ALA A 484 -7.82 11.91 -24.04
C ALA A 484 -7.20 10.73 -24.83
N PHE A 485 -7.62 9.50 -24.56
CA PHE A 485 -7.19 8.33 -25.32
C PHE A 485 -7.84 8.25 -26.69
N GLU A 486 -9.13 8.56 -26.81
CA GLU A 486 -9.86 8.61 -28.10
C GLU A 486 -9.31 9.70 -29.03
N GLU A 487 -8.94 10.86 -28.49
CA GLU A 487 -8.30 11.95 -29.26
C GLU A 487 -6.97 11.53 -29.89
N VAL A 488 -6.20 10.65 -29.25
CA VAL A 488 -4.90 10.16 -29.73
C VAL A 488 -5.04 8.98 -30.68
N THR A 489 -5.90 8.01 -30.33
CA THR A 489 -6.03 6.77 -31.10
C THR A 489 -6.96 6.88 -32.29
N GLY A 490 -7.91 7.83 -32.26
CA GLY A 490 -8.99 7.92 -33.21
C GLY A 490 -10.03 6.80 -33.12
N GLU A 491 -9.95 5.96 -32.05
CA GLU A 491 -10.87 4.84 -31.82
C GLU A 491 -11.92 5.20 -30.77
N ASP A 492 -13.14 4.64 -30.91
CA ASP A 492 -14.14 4.63 -29.85
C ASP A 492 -13.74 3.61 -28.78
N LEU A 493 -13.36 4.09 -27.61
CA LEU A 493 -12.96 3.29 -26.45
C LEU A 493 -14.07 3.10 -25.41
N ASN A 494 -15.30 3.52 -25.70
CA ASN A 494 -16.44 3.32 -24.80
C ASN A 494 -16.58 1.85 -24.37
N TRP A 495 -16.35 0.90 -25.31
CA TRP A 495 -16.42 -0.53 -25.00
C TRP A 495 -15.41 -0.94 -23.91
N PHE A 496 -14.18 -0.38 -23.94
CA PHE A 496 -13.13 -0.71 -22.99
C PHE A 496 -13.45 -0.11 -21.59
N PHE A 497 -13.81 1.17 -21.55
CA PHE A 497 -14.13 1.87 -20.30
C PHE A 497 -15.40 1.32 -19.66
N ASN A 498 -16.44 1.01 -20.44
CA ASN A 498 -17.67 0.42 -19.93
C ASN A 498 -17.45 -0.94 -19.26
N GLN A 499 -16.65 -1.81 -19.87
CA GLN A 499 -16.43 -3.15 -19.31
C GLN A 499 -15.44 -3.16 -18.13
N TRP A 500 -14.44 -2.27 -18.10
CA TRP A 500 -13.38 -2.35 -17.11
C TRP A 500 -13.51 -1.34 -15.97
N PHE A 501 -13.97 -0.12 -16.23
CA PHE A 501 -14.14 0.91 -15.23
C PHE A 501 -15.57 0.97 -14.67
N LEU A 502 -16.59 0.79 -15.51
CA LEU A 502 -17.98 1.02 -15.13
C LEU A 502 -18.76 -0.27 -14.81
N SER A 503 -18.18 -1.45 -15.06
CA SER A 503 -18.77 -2.75 -14.73
C SER A 503 -17.99 -3.46 -13.65
N SER A 504 -18.67 -4.29 -12.88
CA SER A 504 -18.08 -5.11 -11.82
C SER A 504 -17.47 -6.40 -12.35
N GLY A 505 -16.61 -7.03 -11.54
CA GLY A 505 -16.06 -8.35 -11.80
C GLY A 505 -14.83 -8.38 -12.72
N HIS A 506 -14.56 -9.55 -13.25
CA HIS A 506 -13.41 -9.89 -14.10
C HIS A 506 -13.74 -11.06 -15.02
N ALA A 507 -12.88 -11.33 -16.02
CA ALA A 507 -13.06 -12.46 -16.92
C ALA A 507 -12.80 -13.80 -16.21
N ASN A 508 -13.72 -14.76 -16.40
CA ASN A 508 -13.52 -16.14 -15.97
C ASN A 508 -13.62 -17.03 -17.21
N LEU A 509 -12.47 -17.54 -17.65
CA LEU A 509 -12.36 -18.23 -18.93
C LEU A 509 -12.07 -19.72 -18.74
N LYS A 510 -12.84 -20.55 -19.43
CA LYS A 510 -12.47 -21.95 -19.66
C LYS A 510 -12.01 -22.12 -21.10
N VAL A 511 -10.77 -22.60 -21.27
CA VAL A 511 -10.14 -22.80 -22.57
C VAL A 511 -9.96 -24.30 -22.81
N GLU A 512 -10.50 -24.78 -23.93
CA GLU A 512 -10.43 -26.17 -24.34
C GLU A 512 -9.84 -26.23 -25.75
N LYS A 513 -8.93 -27.18 -26.02
CA LYS A 513 -8.38 -27.40 -27.35
C LYS A 513 -8.60 -28.82 -27.83
N THR A 514 -8.81 -28.97 -29.11
CA THR A 514 -8.81 -30.26 -29.80
C THR A 514 -8.03 -30.12 -31.09
N TRP A 515 -7.36 -31.21 -31.49
CA TRP A 515 -6.70 -31.28 -32.76
C TRP A 515 -7.32 -32.42 -33.59
N ALA A 516 -7.78 -32.11 -34.79
CA ALA A 516 -8.35 -33.09 -35.73
C ALA A 516 -8.24 -32.56 -37.17
N ASN A 517 -8.07 -33.47 -38.11
CA ASN A 517 -8.06 -33.18 -39.55
C ASN A 517 -7.11 -32.03 -39.96
N GLY A 518 -5.91 -31.97 -39.32
CA GLY A 518 -4.92 -30.92 -39.62
C GLY A 518 -5.26 -29.53 -39.13
N LYS A 519 -6.15 -29.43 -38.14
CA LYS A 519 -6.56 -28.18 -37.52
C LYS A 519 -6.65 -28.30 -36.02
N ILE A 520 -6.36 -27.20 -35.34
CA ILE A 520 -6.60 -26.97 -33.91
C ILE A 520 -7.93 -26.20 -33.80
N ASN A 521 -8.83 -26.70 -32.96
CA ASN A 521 -10.02 -25.95 -32.53
C ASN A 521 -9.79 -25.50 -31.09
N LEU A 522 -9.68 -24.20 -30.88
CA LEU A 522 -9.54 -23.59 -29.57
C LEU A 522 -10.90 -23.00 -29.18
N LYS A 523 -11.56 -23.64 -28.22
CA LYS A 523 -12.86 -23.23 -27.71
C LYS A 523 -12.70 -22.47 -26.41
N ILE A 524 -13.29 -21.29 -26.34
CA ILE A 524 -13.22 -20.39 -25.16
C ILE A 524 -14.63 -20.15 -24.65
N ASN A 525 -14.86 -20.40 -23.39
CA ASN A 525 -16.11 -20.12 -22.70
C ASN A 525 -15.86 -19.06 -21.63
N GLN A 526 -16.63 -17.99 -21.63
CA GLN A 526 -16.68 -17.01 -20.54
C GLN A 526 -17.71 -17.49 -19.53
N LEU A 527 -17.30 -17.74 -18.28
CA LEU A 527 -18.10 -18.43 -17.25
C LEU A 527 -18.63 -17.50 -16.15
N GLN A 528 -18.23 -16.23 -16.12
CA GLN A 528 -18.71 -15.26 -15.13
C GLN A 528 -20.23 -15.09 -15.21
N ASP A 529 -20.85 -14.71 -14.10
CA ASP A 529 -22.29 -14.42 -14.03
C ASP A 529 -22.63 -13.14 -14.79
N SER A 530 -23.22 -13.30 -15.99
CA SER A 530 -23.57 -12.18 -16.88
C SER A 530 -24.69 -11.27 -16.35
N THR A 531 -25.27 -11.56 -15.18
CA THR A 531 -26.23 -10.66 -14.50
C THR A 531 -25.53 -9.42 -13.98
N TYR A 532 -24.27 -9.54 -13.53
CA TYR A 532 -23.52 -8.47 -12.87
C TYR A 532 -22.20 -8.15 -13.56
N THR A 533 -21.66 -9.09 -14.35
CA THR A 533 -20.36 -8.98 -15.00
C THR A 533 -20.54 -9.13 -16.51
N PRO A 534 -20.01 -8.22 -17.34
CA PRO A 534 -20.22 -8.28 -18.77
C PRO A 534 -19.58 -9.52 -19.43
N ILE A 535 -20.06 -9.88 -20.62
CA ILE A 535 -19.27 -10.71 -21.53
C ILE A 535 -18.19 -9.78 -22.12
N TYR A 536 -16.94 -10.06 -21.80
CA TYR A 536 -15.82 -9.22 -22.15
C TYR A 536 -15.45 -9.33 -23.62
N ARG A 537 -15.03 -8.20 -24.19
CA ARG A 537 -14.27 -8.16 -25.44
C ARG A 537 -12.78 -8.17 -25.07
N LEU A 538 -12.09 -9.25 -25.43
CA LEU A 538 -10.69 -9.50 -25.07
C LEU A 538 -9.86 -9.66 -26.37
N PRO A 539 -9.14 -8.62 -26.81
CA PRO A 539 -8.10 -8.74 -27.84
C PRO A 539 -6.91 -9.48 -27.24
N LEU A 540 -6.52 -10.63 -27.80
CA LEU A 540 -5.50 -11.52 -27.24
C LEU A 540 -4.60 -12.08 -28.33
N LYS A 541 -3.41 -12.54 -27.95
CA LYS A 541 -2.51 -13.33 -28.79
C LYS A 541 -2.51 -14.78 -28.39
N VAL A 542 -2.47 -15.65 -29.41
CA VAL A 542 -2.32 -17.11 -29.27
C VAL A 542 -1.12 -17.54 -30.10
N ASP A 543 -0.15 -18.20 -29.46
CA ASP A 543 0.97 -18.84 -30.13
C ASP A 543 0.69 -20.33 -30.34
N VAL A 544 0.77 -20.78 -31.58
CA VAL A 544 0.65 -22.18 -31.97
C VAL A 544 2.03 -22.70 -32.37
N TRP A 545 2.49 -23.74 -31.67
CA TRP A 545 3.76 -24.40 -31.93
C TRP A 545 3.52 -25.76 -32.57
N VAL A 546 4.12 -25.99 -33.72
CA VAL A 546 4.09 -27.27 -34.46
C VAL A 546 5.50 -27.61 -34.91
N ASN A 547 6.01 -28.79 -34.54
CA ASN A 547 7.39 -29.24 -34.83
C ASN A 547 8.42 -28.18 -34.41
N GLY A 548 8.27 -27.58 -33.22
CA GLY A 548 9.14 -26.53 -32.68
C GLY A 548 9.07 -25.19 -33.40
N GLN A 549 8.17 -25.01 -34.37
CA GLN A 549 7.96 -23.74 -35.09
C GLN A 549 6.75 -22.99 -34.54
N LYS A 550 6.96 -21.73 -34.20
CA LYS A 550 5.94 -20.85 -33.64
C LYS A 550 5.21 -20.03 -34.70
N LYS A 551 3.90 -19.96 -34.60
CA LYS A 551 3.07 -19.04 -35.36
C LYS A 551 2.13 -18.31 -34.42
N SER A 552 2.21 -16.96 -34.40
CA SER A 552 1.35 -16.09 -33.58
C SER A 552 0.08 -15.73 -34.34
N HIS A 553 -1.03 -15.65 -33.59
CA HIS A 553 -2.35 -15.26 -34.10
C HIS A 553 -2.98 -14.26 -33.15
N ASP A 554 -3.48 -13.15 -33.70
CA ASP A 554 -4.33 -12.21 -32.96
C ASP A 554 -5.79 -12.70 -33.05
N ILE A 555 -6.46 -12.72 -31.89
CA ILE A 555 -7.86 -13.11 -31.78
C ILE A 555 -8.62 -12.08 -30.96
N VAL A 556 -9.94 -12.03 -31.14
CA VAL A 556 -10.82 -11.25 -30.27
C VAL A 556 -11.90 -12.16 -29.70
N VAL A 557 -11.83 -12.41 -28.39
CA VAL A 557 -12.90 -13.14 -27.68
C VAL A 557 -13.96 -12.13 -27.27
N ASN A 558 -15.16 -12.23 -27.80
CA ASN A 558 -16.25 -11.28 -27.53
C ASN A 558 -17.64 -11.93 -27.42
N GLN A 559 -17.68 -13.27 -27.31
CA GLN A 559 -18.89 -14.05 -27.12
C GLN A 559 -18.78 -14.92 -25.87
N ALA A 560 -19.90 -15.26 -25.26
CA ALA A 560 -19.94 -16.17 -24.12
C ALA A 560 -19.31 -17.54 -24.44
N LYS A 561 -19.45 -17.98 -25.69
CA LYS A 561 -18.83 -19.21 -26.23
C LYS A 561 -18.34 -18.93 -27.65
N GLN A 562 -17.04 -19.13 -27.86
CA GLN A 562 -16.41 -18.84 -29.15
C GLN A 562 -15.36 -19.90 -29.47
N THR A 563 -15.20 -20.23 -30.75
CA THR A 563 -14.20 -21.19 -31.20
C THR A 563 -13.35 -20.56 -32.30
N PHE A 564 -12.05 -20.74 -32.20
CA PHE A 564 -11.06 -20.31 -33.20
C PHE A 564 -10.42 -21.55 -33.83
N GLU A 565 -10.22 -21.54 -35.16
CA GLU A 565 -9.52 -22.61 -35.86
C GLU A 565 -8.16 -22.15 -36.34
N PHE A 566 -7.13 -22.97 -36.07
CA PHE A 566 -5.78 -22.73 -36.56
C PHE A 566 -5.29 -23.92 -37.39
N PRO A 567 -4.69 -23.69 -38.58
CA PRO A 567 -4.07 -24.77 -39.36
C PRO A 567 -2.89 -25.39 -38.62
N ALA A 568 -2.89 -26.70 -38.48
CA ALA A 568 -1.81 -27.44 -37.82
C ALA A 568 -1.72 -28.84 -38.50
N PRO A 569 -0.86 -29.03 -39.51
CA PRO A 569 -0.73 -30.29 -40.24
C PRO A 569 -0.34 -31.50 -39.39
N GLN A 570 0.31 -31.23 -38.25
CA GLN A 570 0.67 -32.20 -37.20
C GLN A 570 0.06 -31.77 -35.86
N PRO A 571 -0.03 -32.69 -34.88
CA PRO A 571 -0.40 -32.31 -33.50
C PRO A 571 0.46 -31.17 -32.99
N PRO A 572 -0.10 -30.16 -32.28
CA PRO A 572 0.69 -29.07 -31.77
C PRO A 572 1.58 -29.53 -30.60
N ASP A 573 2.80 -28.99 -30.53
CA ASP A 573 3.68 -29.13 -29.37
C ASP A 573 3.14 -28.30 -28.19
N LEU A 574 2.52 -27.12 -28.50
CA LEU A 574 1.91 -26.21 -27.54
C LEU A 574 0.92 -25.30 -28.26
N VAL A 575 -0.19 -24.98 -27.59
CA VAL A 575 -1.01 -23.83 -27.89
C VAL A 575 -0.96 -22.93 -26.66
N ASP A 576 -0.26 -21.80 -26.75
CA ASP A 576 -0.14 -20.83 -25.65
C ASP A 576 -1.21 -19.75 -25.83
N PHE A 577 -2.17 -19.73 -24.91
CA PHE A 577 -3.27 -18.79 -24.87
C PHE A 577 -2.88 -17.61 -23.96
N ASP A 578 -3.26 -16.39 -24.35
CA ASP A 578 -2.84 -15.14 -23.68
C ASP A 578 -1.33 -15.08 -23.51
N VAL A 579 -0.62 -15.04 -24.63
CA VAL A 579 0.86 -15.02 -24.68
C VAL A 579 1.43 -13.85 -23.87
N GLU A 580 0.73 -12.71 -23.85
CA GLU A 580 1.14 -11.52 -23.08
C GLU A 580 0.83 -11.63 -21.58
N LYS A 581 0.05 -12.63 -21.15
CA LYS A 581 -0.41 -12.84 -19.76
C LYS A 581 -1.06 -11.59 -19.17
N GLN A 582 -1.86 -10.91 -19.99
CA GLN A 582 -2.42 -9.60 -19.65
C GLN A 582 -3.84 -9.67 -19.08
N ILE A 583 -4.56 -10.79 -19.23
CA ILE A 583 -5.94 -10.91 -18.79
C ILE A 583 -6.09 -10.59 -17.31
N LEU A 584 -6.98 -9.67 -16.99
CA LEU A 584 -7.50 -9.47 -15.65
C LEU A 584 -8.60 -10.48 -15.40
N GLY A 585 -8.29 -11.56 -14.70
CA GLY A 585 -9.23 -12.63 -14.42
C GLY A 585 -8.59 -14.00 -14.23
N GLU A 586 -9.42 -15.01 -14.30
CA GLU A 586 -9.05 -16.40 -14.13
C GLU A 586 -9.10 -17.13 -15.48
N VAL A 587 -8.10 -17.97 -15.74
CA VAL A 587 -8.02 -18.79 -16.96
C VAL A 587 -7.81 -20.25 -16.56
N ASP A 588 -8.85 -21.06 -16.81
CA ASP A 588 -8.79 -22.51 -16.68
C ASP A 588 -8.43 -23.13 -18.05
N TYR A 589 -7.19 -23.52 -18.18
CA TYR A 589 -6.66 -24.13 -19.39
C TYR A 589 -5.77 -25.32 -19.08
N GLU A 590 -6.33 -26.51 -19.28
CA GLU A 590 -5.60 -27.74 -19.05
C GLU A 590 -4.68 -28.07 -20.23
N LYS A 591 -3.42 -28.36 -19.92
CA LYS A 591 -2.39 -28.80 -20.84
C LYS A 591 -1.81 -30.13 -20.35
N SER A 592 -1.32 -30.94 -21.26
CA SER A 592 -0.61 -32.16 -20.88
C SER A 592 0.74 -31.84 -20.23
N LYS A 593 1.27 -32.79 -19.47
CA LYS A 593 2.64 -32.69 -18.90
C LYS A 593 3.68 -32.34 -19.97
N ALA A 594 3.60 -32.94 -21.13
CA ALA A 594 4.51 -32.66 -22.24
C ALA A 594 4.44 -31.20 -22.71
N GLU A 595 3.23 -30.61 -22.76
CA GLU A 595 3.04 -29.22 -23.14
C GLU A 595 3.54 -28.27 -22.08
N TRP A 596 3.38 -28.59 -20.78
CA TRP A 596 3.93 -27.76 -19.70
C TRP A 596 5.47 -27.77 -19.74
N ILE A 597 6.07 -28.93 -19.98
CA ILE A 597 7.54 -29.04 -20.15
C ILE A 597 7.98 -28.24 -21.39
N PHE A 598 7.24 -28.35 -22.48
CA PHE A 598 7.54 -27.60 -23.71
C PHE A 598 7.42 -26.09 -23.49
N GLN A 599 6.35 -25.63 -22.80
CA GLN A 599 6.13 -24.24 -22.46
C GLN A 599 7.31 -23.66 -21.65
N TYR A 600 7.75 -24.34 -20.60
CA TYR A 600 8.91 -23.91 -19.82
C TYR A 600 10.16 -23.74 -20.68
N ASN A 601 10.40 -24.67 -21.58
CA ASN A 601 11.63 -24.70 -22.38
C ASN A 601 11.64 -23.70 -23.54
N ASN A 602 10.48 -23.21 -24.00
CA ASN A 602 10.36 -22.48 -25.29
C ASN A 602 9.67 -21.10 -25.14
N CYS A 603 8.98 -20.82 -24.04
CA CYS A 603 8.36 -19.51 -23.82
C CYS A 603 9.30 -18.60 -22.99
N ASP A 604 9.60 -17.42 -23.51
CA ASP A 604 10.54 -16.48 -22.88
C ASP A 604 9.96 -15.75 -21.66
N LYS A 605 8.63 -15.53 -21.62
CA LYS A 605 7.99 -14.80 -20.53
C LYS A 605 8.14 -15.53 -19.20
N TYR A 606 8.48 -14.78 -18.16
CA TYR A 606 8.53 -15.28 -16.78
C TYR A 606 7.24 -15.98 -16.39
N LEU A 607 6.08 -15.34 -16.61
CA LEU A 607 4.78 -15.88 -16.19
C LEU A 607 4.44 -17.21 -16.87
N ALA A 608 4.83 -17.41 -18.14
CA ALA A 608 4.64 -18.69 -18.84
C ALA A 608 5.51 -19.81 -18.22
N ARG A 609 6.77 -19.52 -17.89
CA ARG A 609 7.66 -20.46 -17.21
C ARG A 609 7.19 -20.77 -15.79
N TYR A 610 6.76 -19.75 -15.06
CA TYR A 610 6.22 -19.88 -13.70
C TYR A 610 4.95 -20.76 -13.69
N GLU A 611 4.00 -20.49 -14.58
CA GLU A 611 2.77 -21.29 -14.76
C GLU A 611 3.11 -22.77 -15.01
N ALA A 612 4.05 -23.03 -15.93
CA ALA A 612 4.45 -24.41 -16.28
C ALA A 612 5.02 -25.16 -15.07
N LEU A 613 5.91 -24.54 -14.27
CA LEU A 613 6.48 -25.17 -13.09
C LEU A 613 5.42 -25.40 -12.00
N THR A 614 4.57 -24.42 -11.74
CA THR A 614 3.51 -24.53 -10.73
C THR A 614 2.51 -25.65 -11.06
N ARG A 615 2.19 -25.86 -12.36
CA ARG A 615 1.31 -26.96 -12.79
C ARG A 615 1.98 -28.34 -12.68
N LEU A 616 3.30 -28.39 -12.57
CA LEU A 616 4.08 -29.62 -12.40
C LEU A 616 4.51 -29.89 -10.95
N GLU A 617 4.16 -29.00 -10.00
CA GLU A 617 4.45 -29.20 -8.57
C GLU A 617 3.90 -30.52 -8.05
N GLY A 618 4.61 -31.12 -7.10
CA GLY A 618 4.22 -32.40 -6.48
C GLY A 618 4.44 -33.65 -7.36
N GLN A 619 4.89 -33.51 -8.62
CA GLN A 619 5.10 -34.61 -9.55
C GLN A 619 6.58 -35.08 -9.60
N MET A 620 7.33 -34.95 -8.51
CA MET A 620 8.78 -35.18 -8.45
C MET A 620 9.19 -36.65 -8.62
N ILE A 621 8.25 -37.57 -8.47
CA ILE A 621 8.46 -39.01 -8.78
C ILE A 621 8.77 -39.19 -10.27
N ASP A 622 8.16 -38.38 -11.12
CA ASP A 622 8.44 -38.40 -12.57
C ASP A 622 9.83 -37.82 -12.86
N SER A 623 10.69 -38.59 -13.48
CA SER A 623 12.06 -38.18 -13.80
C SER A 623 12.14 -37.01 -14.75
N THR A 624 11.18 -36.85 -15.66
CA THR A 624 11.18 -35.73 -16.62
C THR A 624 10.83 -34.40 -15.89
N VAL A 625 9.89 -34.42 -14.95
CA VAL A 625 9.54 -33.27 -14.11
C VAL A 625 10.69 -32.95 -13.16
N ARG A 626 11.23 -33.94 -12.45
CA ARG A 626 12.39 -33.76 -11.56
C ARG A 626 13.57 -33.13 -12.27
N ASN A 627 13.95 -33.66 -13.45
CA ASN A 627 15.02 -33.09 -14.26
C ASN A 627 14.72 -31.68 -14.76
N LEU A 628 13.44 -31.34 -15.00
CA LEU A 628 13.02 -29.99 -15.32
C LEU A 628 13.24 -29.07 -14.12
N MET A 629 12.79 -29.47 -12.92
CA MET A 629 12.96 -28.66 -11.69
C MET A 629 14.44 -28.47 -11.36
N MET A 630 15.28 -29.50 -11.54
CA MET A 630 16.74 -29.38 -11.39
C MET A 630 17.35 -28.36 -12.35
N ARG A 631 16.94 -28.31 -13.61
CA ARG A 631 17.36 -27.27 -14.56
C ARG A 631 16.85 -25.91 -14.18
N ALA A 632 15.60 -25.83 -13.71
CA ALA A 632 14.95 -24.56 -13.31
C ALA A 632 15.64 -23.89 -12.12
N MET A 633 16.38 -24.63 -11.27
CA MET A 633 17.26 -24.02 -10.26
C MET A 633 18.38 -23.15 -10.87
N SER A 634 18.59 -23.22 -12.19
CA SER A 634 19.56 -22.39 -12.92
C SER A 634 18.90 -21.42 -13.91
N ASP A 635 17.59 -21.18 -13.79
CA ASP A 635 16.88 -20.19 -14.60
C ASP A 635 17.50 -18.80 -14.44
N LYS A 636 17.39 -17.98 -15.48
CA LYS A 636 17.88 -16.60 -15.47
C LYS A 636 17.19 -15.74 -14.41
N PHE A 637 15.90 -15.99 -14.13
CA PHE A 637 15.11 -15.20 -13.19
C PHE A 637 15.07 -15.85 -11.79
N TRP A 638 15.37 -15.07 -10.80
CA TRP A 638 15.52 -15.55 -9.42
C TRP A 638 14.25 -16.22 -8.85
N LYS A 639 13.06 -15.70 -9.22
CA LYS A 639 11.79 -16.26 -8.71
C LYS A 639 11.53 -17.67 -9.23
N ILE A 640 11.93 -17.95 -10.47
CA ILE A 640 11.88 -19.32 -11.02
C ILE A 640 12.86 -20.23 -10.29
N ARG A 641 14.09 -19.74 -10.01
CA ARG A 641 15.06 -20.51 -9.22
C ARG A 641 14.55 -20.80 -7.81
N GLN A 642 13.95 -19.82 -7.15
CA GLN A 642 13.35 -19.99 -5.84
C GLN A 642 12.23 -21.03 -5.85
N LEU A 643 11.30 -20.95 -6.81
CA LEU A 643 10.21 -21.92 -6.98
C LEU A 643 10.75 -23.33 -7.22
N ALA A 644 11.77 -23.46 -8.06
CA ALA A 644 12.39 -24.77 -8.33
C ALA A 644 13.06 -25.36 -7.08
N VAL A 645 13.72 -24.53 -6.27
CA VAL A 645 14.33 -24.93 -5.00
C VAL A 645 13.27 -25.41 -4.00
N SER A 646 12.18 -24.67 -3.81
CA SER A 646 11.14 -25.01 -2.83
C SER A 646 10.42 -26.33 -3.16
N ASN A 647 10.37 -26.74 -4.43
CA ASN A 647 9.78 -28.02 -4.84
C ASN A 647 10.56 -29.25 -4.32
N PHE A 648 11.76 -29.07 -3.81
CA PHE A 648 12.54 -30.14 -3.18
C PHE A 648 12.43 -30.15 -1.64
N SER A 649 11.50 -29.40 -1.05
CA SER A 649 11.23 -29.48 0.39
C SER A 649 10.77 -30.89 0.77
N GLU A 650 11.33 -31.44 1.84
CA GLU A 650 11.06 -32.83 2.33
C GLU A 650 11.34 -33.92 1.28
N TYR A 651 12.18 -33.61 0.28
CA TYR A 651 12.48 -34.58 -0.78
C TYR A 651 13.38 -35.70 -0.28
N ASP A 652 12.96 -36.97 -0.48
CA ASP A 652 13.69 -38.20 -0.11
C ASP A 652 13.86 -39.16 -1.30
N GLY A 653 13.63 -38.68 -2.52
CA GLY A 653 13.52 -39.49 -3.74
C GLY A 653 14.86 -39.84 -4.42
N LEU A 654 14.73 -40.31 -5.66
CA LEU A 654 15.91 -40.64 -6.49
C LEU A 654 16.81 -39.42 -6.73
N GLN A 655 18.13 -39.65 -6.81
CA GLN A 655 19.13 -38.60 -6.99
C GLN A 655 19.27 -37.66 -5.78
N PHE A 656 18.83 -38.04 -4.59
CA PHE A 656 18.87 -37.20 -3.37
C PHE A 656 20.23 -36.49 -3.19
N ASN A 657 21.35 -37.22 -3.27
CA ASN A 657 22.69 -36.64 -3.09
C ASN A 657 23.06 -35.59 -4.16
N GLU A 658 22.49 -35.67 -5.38
CA GLU A 658 22.68 -34.64 -6.41
C GLU A 658 21.85 -33.41 -6.14
N VAL A 659 20.59 -33.62 -5.74
CA VAL A 659 19.68 -32.55 -5.30
C VAL A 659 20.29 -31.80 -4.12
N GLU A 660 20.71 -32.52 -3.08
CA GLU A 660 21.29 -31.90 -1.87
C GLU A 660 22.54 -31.08 -2.20
N ARG A 661 23.47 -31.60 -3.00
CA ARG A 661 24.66 -30.85 -3.43
C ARG A 661 24.31 -29.63 -4.23
N THR A 662 23.28 -29.68 -5.06
CA THR A 662 22.80 -28.51 -5.83
C THR A 662 22.21 -27.44 -4.88
N LEU A 663 21.39 -27.84 -3.91
CA LEU A 663 20.83 -26.95 -2.89
C LEU A 663 21.91 -26.32 -2.02
N GLN A 664 22.94 -27.11 -1.60
CA GLN A 664 24.10 -26.59 -0.86
C GLN A 664 24.85 -25.51 -1.67
N SER A 665 24.99 -25.73 -2.98
CA SER A 665 25.58 -24.73 -3.87
C SER A 665 24.71 -23.49 -3.95
N LYS A 666 23.38 -23.63 -4.11
CA LYS A 666 22.44 -22.48 -4.14
C LYS A 666 22.47 -21.70 -2.84
N ALA A 667 22.48 -22.35 -1.69
CA ALA A 667 22.56 -21.70 -0.39
C ALA A 667 23.82 -20.84 -0.22
N ARG A 668 24.97 -21.24 -0.83
CA ARG A 668 26.24 -20.50 -0.71
C ARG A 668 26.43 -19.40 -1.72
N VAL A 669 26.05 -19.63 -3.00
CA VAL A 669 26.53 -18.77 -4.09
C VAL A 669 25.45 -18.22 -5.02
N ASP A 670 24.16 -18.51 -4.81
CA ASP A 670 23.14 -17.87 -5.65
C ASP A 670 23.19 -16.35 -5.46
N PRO A 671 23.21 -15.58 -6.56
CA PRO A 671 23.34 -14.11 -6.45
C PRO A 671 22.16 -13.45 -5.72
N HIS A 672 20.97 -14.10 -5.71
CA HIS A 672 19.78 -13.55 -5.09
C HIS A 672 19.57 -14.09 -3.67
N PRO A 673 19.48 -13.22 -2.62
CA PRO A 673 19.38 -13.67 -1.24
C PRO A 673 18.15 -14.55 -0.97
N ARG A 674 17.02 -14.29 -1.62
CA ARG A 674 15.80 -15.12 -1.46
C ARG A 674 15.97 -16.55 -1.99
N VAL A 675 16.84 -16.77 -2.97
CA VAL A 675 17.16 -18.13 -3.43
C VAL A 675 18.09 -18.83 -2.44
N ARG A 676 19.07 -18.10 -1.87
CA ARG A 676 19.95 -18.65 -0.81
C ARG A 676 19.13 -19.02 0.42
N MET A 677 18.24 -18.12 0.85
CA MET A 677 17.31 -18.36 1.96
C MET A 677 16.46 -19.61 1.72
N GLU A 678 15.81 -19.72 0.56
CA GLU A 678 14.97 -20.85 0.21
C GLU A 678 15.73 -22.18 0.20
N ALA A 679 16.97 -22.16 -0.31
CA ALA A 679 17.83 -23.33 -0.31
C ALA A 679 18.20 -23.79 1.12
N ILE A 680 18.43 -22.87 2.06
CA ILE A 680 18.64 -23.17 3.48
C ILE A 680 17.38 -23.78 4.09
N ILE A 681 16.20 -23.19 3.86
CA ILE A 681 14.92 -23.71 4.36
C ILE A 681 14.67 -25.13 3.82
N THR A 682 14.90 -25.34 2.52
CA THR A 682 14.74 -26.64 1.88
C THR A 682 15.71 -27.68 2.44
N LEU A 683 16.99 -27.33 2.64
CA LEU A 683 17.97 -28.22 3.27
C LEU A 683 17.59 -28.56 4.73
N ALA A 684 17.08 -27.60 5.47
CA ALA A 684 16.63 -27.82 6.86
C ALA A 684 15.42 -28.77 6.92
N SER A 685 14.57 -28.81 5.88
CA SER A 685 13.41 -29.70 5.81
C SER A 685 13.78 -31.19 5.69
N PHE A 686 15.03 -31.50 5.34
CA PHE A 686 15.51 -32.90 5.30
C PHE A 686 15.65 -33.51 6.69
N GLY A 687 15.71 -32.71 7.74
CA GLY A 687 15.59 -33.13 9.14
C GLY A 687 16.83 -33.86 9.70
N ASP A 688 17.99 -33.77 9.05
CA ASP A 688 19.26 -34.30 9.52
C ASP A 688 20.23 -33.14 9.83
N ASN A 689 21.33 -33.47 10.55
CA ASN A 689 22.35 -32.49 10.93
C ASN A 689 23.52 -32.41 9.92
N THR A 690 23.39 -33.04 8.76
CA THR A 690 24.43 -33.06 7.74
C THR A 690 24.78 -31.66 7.25
N ASN A 691 23.81 -30.78 7.21
CA ASN A 691 23.91 -29.41 6.73
C ASN A 691 24.23 -28.36 7.82
N ASP A 692 24.39 -28.75 9.10
CA ASP A 692 24.71 -27.80 10.20
C ASP A 692 25.96 -26.95 9.93
N PRO A 693 27.07 -27.49 9.35
CA PRO A 693 28.23 -26.65 9.01
C PRO A 693 27.89 -25.54 7.99
N LEU A 694 27.00 -25.82 7.03
CA LEU A 694 26.54 -24.85 6.05
C LEU A 694 25.67 -23.79 6.71
N PHE A 695 24.74 -24.18 7.58
CA PHE A 695 23.88 -23.23 8.32
C PHE A 695 24.74 -22.31 9.19
N ARG A 696 25.76 -22.85 9.84
CA ARG A 696 26.71 -22.06 10.64
C ARG A 696 27.53 -21.08 9.78
N GLU A 697 27.94 -21.47 8.58
CA GLU A 697 28.63 -20.63 7.60
C GLU A 697 27.69 -19.44 7.21
N ALA A 698 26.42 -19.74 6.90
CA ALA A 698 25.41 -18.79 6.47
C ALA A 698 24.98 -17.76 7.54
N LEU A 699 25.29 -17.99 8.83
CA LEU A 699 25.13 -16.97 9.87
C LEU A 699 25.97 -15.70 9.63
N ASN A 700 26.92 -15.73 8.71
CA ASN A 700 27.76 -14.60 8.32
C ASN A 700 27.38 -14.02 6.95
N ASP A 701 26.23 -14.40 6.37
CA ASP A 701 25.77 -13.85 5.10
C ASP A 701 25.50 -12.34 5.22
N SER A 702 25.61 -11.64 4.09
CA SER A 702 25.30 -10.20 4.02
C SER A 702 23.80 -9.91 4.16
N SER A 703 22.93 -10.85 3.80
CA SER A 703 21.47 -10.73 3.89
C SER A 703 20.96 -11.11 5.26
N TYR A 704 20.07 -10.28 5.84
CA TYR A 704 19.39 -10.60 7.09
C TYR A 704 18.45 -11.80 6.94
N GLN A 705 17.76 -11.93 5.79
CA GLN A 705 16.86 -13.05 5.51
C GLN A 705 17.61 -14.38 5.47
N VAL A 706 18.80 -14.40 4.86
CA VAL A 706 19.65 -15.60 4.84
C VAL A 706 20.15 -15.93 6.25
N VAL A 707 20.60 -14.94 7.01
CA VAL A 707 21.04 -15.15 8.41
C VAL A 707 19.90 -15.67 9.28
N SER A 708 18.70 -15.10 9.15
CA SER A 708 17.52 -15.51 9.91
C SER A 708 17.16 -16.98 9.61
N ALA A 709 17.07 -17.34 8.32
CA ALA A 709 16.79 -18.72 7.90
C ALA A 709 17.87 -19.72 8.39
N ALA A 710 19.13 -19.31 8.30
CA ALA A 710 20.26 -20.13 8.78
C ALA A 710 20.22 -20.31 10.30
N LEU A 711 19.85 -19.27 11.04
CA LEU A 711 19.72 -19.30 12.50
C LEU A 711 18.56 -20.22 12.91
N ASP A 712 17.38 -20.08 12.29
CA ASP A 712 16.25 -20.98 12.52
C ASP A 712 16.63 -22.43 12.22
N ALA A 713 17.23 -22.71 11.05
CA ALA A 713 17.64 -24.04 10.64
C ALA A 713 18.64 -24.68 11.63
N TYR A 714 19.66 -23.91 12.04
CA TYR A 714 20.70 -24.35 12.98
C TYR A 714 20.12 -24.61 14.39
N LEU A 715 19.29 -23.71 14.92
CA LEU A 715 18.73 -23.83 16.26
C LEU A 715 17.66 -24.92 16.39
N ILE A 716 16.95 -25.26 15.30
CA ILE A 716 15.99 -26.39 15.29
C ILE A 716 16.71 -27.71 15.57
N GLY A 717 17.92 -27.91 15.03
CA GLY A 717 18.76 -29.09 15.26
C GLY A 717 19.23 -29.22 16.71
N LYS A 718 19.10 -28.14 17.54
CA LYS A 718 19.52 -28.08 18.94
C LYS A 718 20.97 -28.56 19.14
N PRO A 719 21.95 -28.00 18.42
CA PRO A 719 23.34 -28.33 18.64
C PRO A 719 23.77 -27.95 20.05
N ASP A 720 24.86 -28.54 20.56
CA ASP A 720 25.34 -28.32 21.95
C ASP A 720 25.59 -26.83 22.27
N ASP A 721 25.95 -26.03 21.26
CA ASP A 721 26.20 -24.57 21.40
C ASP A 721 24.99 -23.68 20.99
N ALA A 722 23.80 -24.25 20.83
CA ALA A 722 22.59 -23.50 20.40
C ALA A 722 22.29 -22.28 21.30
N ALA A 723 22.48 -22.42 22.59
CA ALA A 723 22.27 -21.32 23.54
C ALA A 723 23.27 -20.17 23.33
N ASP A 724 24.53 -20.50 23.11
CA ASP A 724 25.59 -19.52 22.87
C ASP A 724 25.39 -18.81 21.51
N VAL A 725 24.97 -19.57 20.50
CA VAL A 725 24.64 -19.02 19.18
C VAL A 725 23.45 -18.08 19.29
N ALA A 726 22.34 -18.48 19.92
CA ALA A 726 21.15 -17.62 20.10
C ALA A 726 21.50 -16.32 20.84
N ALA A 727 22.29 -16.41 21.92
CA ALA A 727 22.73 -15.26 22.73
C ALA A 727 23.53 -14.22 21.91
N ARG A 728 24.30 -14.63 20.92
CA ARG A 728 25.05 -13.72 20.03
C ARG A 728 24.11 -12.82 19.20
N PHE A 729 22.91 -13.30 18.90
CA PHE A 729 21.93 -12.61 18.06
C PHE A 729 20.80 -11.94 18.84
N GLU A 730 20.75 -12.03 20.16
CA GLU A 730 19.72 -11.42 21.01
C GLU A 730 19.55 -9.90 20.80
N ASN A 731 20.61 -9.21 20.41
CA ASN A 731 20.62 -7.77 20.19
C ASN A 731 20.86 -7.39 18.73
N ALA A 732 20.54 -8.29 17.80
CA ALA A 732 20.59 -7.97 16.39
C ALA A 732 19.68 -6.77 16.06
N PRO A 733 20.06 -5.89 15.11
CA PRO A 733 19.23 -4.73 14.74
C PRO A 733 17.99 -5.11 13.91
N ASN A 734 17.96 -6.28 13.31
CA ASN A 734 16.91 -6.73 12.39
C ASN A 734 15.90 -7.62 13.11
N SER A 735 14.62 -7.35 12.89
CA SER A 735 13.50 -8.05 13.51
C SER A 735 13.34 -9.51 13.10
N GLU A 736 13.75 -9.88 11.87
CA GLU A 736 13.68 -11.27 11.40
C GLU A 736 14.69 -12.16 12.19
N ILE A 737 15.90 -11.65 12.42
CA ILE A 737 16.91 -12.34 13.26
C ILE A 737 16.43 -12.45 14.70
N ILE A 738 15.88 -11.35 15.27
CA ILE A 738 15.28 -11.36 16.61
C ILE A 738 14.15 -12.39 16.70
N THR A 739 13.35 -12.52 15.64
CA THR A 739 12.26 -13.52 15.57
C THR A 739 12.79 -14.94 15.55
N ALA A 740 13.90 -15.21 14.85
CA ALA A 740 14.55 -16.53 14.87
C ALA A 740 15.05 -16.90 16.29
N VAL A 741 15.68 -15.95 16.99
CA VAL A 741 16.04 -16.14 18.42
C VAL A 741 14.80 -16.39 19.28
N ALA A 742 13.74 -15.62 19.06
CA ALA A 742 12.46 -15.77 19.76
C ALA A 742 11.83 -17.15 19.53
N ASN A 743 11.86 -17.68 18.31
CA ASN A 743 11.41 -19.05 18.01
C ASN A 743 12.16 -20.11 18.84
N TYR A 744 13.49 -19.98 18.94
CA TYR A 744 14.29 -20.86 19.79
C TYR A 744 13.89 -20.77 21.24
N TYR A 745 13.78 -19.55 21.80
CA TYR A 745 13.36 -19.34 23.19
C TYR A 745 11.92 -19.79 23.46
N ALA A 746 11.02 -19.57 22.49
CA ALA A 746 9.67 -20.10 22.56
C ALA A 746 9.66 -21.64 22.61
N GLY A 747 10.60 -22.28 21.92
CA GLY A 747 10.81 -23.73 21.96
C GLY A 747 11.26 -24.24 23.34
N LEU A 748 12.00 -23.43 24.10
CA LEU A 748 12.46 -23.74 25.47
C LEU A 748 11.38 -23.49 26.53
N GLY A 749 10.56 -22.44 26.39
CA GLY A 749 9.49 -22.07 27.32
C GLY A 749 9.95 -21.67 28.72
N LYS A 750 11.23 -21.27 28.89
CA LYS A 750 11.81 -21.00 30.19
C LYS A 750 11.39 -19.63 30.73
N PRO A 751 11.07 -19.49 32.05
CA PRO A 751 10.58 -18.21 32.61
C PRO A 751 11.55 -17.03 32.47
N GLU A 752 12.85 -17.31 32.39
CA GLU A 752 13.92 -16.31 32.32
C GLU A 752 13.88 -15.47 31.05
N GLN A 753 13.29 -15.99 29.98
CA GLN A 753 13.18 -15.26 28.72
C GLN A 753 12.01 -14.25 28.68
N TYR A 754 11.11 -14.24 29.66
CA TYR A 754 9.92 -13.37 29.62
C TYR A 754 10.28 -11.89 29.45
N ASP A 755 11.23 -11.39 30.28
CA ASP A 755 11.62 -9.98 30.25
C ASP A 755 12.31 -9.62 28.92
N TRP A 756 13.07 -10.54 28.31
CA TRP A 756 13.64 -10.38 26.99
C TRP A 756 12.56 -10.21 25.93
N PHE A 757 11.50 -11.06 25.93
CA PHE A 757 10.40 -10.92 24.99
C PHE A 757 9.71 -9.55 25.09
N ILE A 758 9.43 -9.07 26.31
CA ILE A 758 8.79 -7.77 26.52
C ILE A 758 9.70 -6.62 26.06
N GLN A 759 10.99 -6.67 26.40
CA GLN A 759 11.95 -5.66 25.96
C GLN A 759 12.05 -5.57 24.44
N LYS A 760 12.05 -6.71 23.74
CA LYS A 760 12.13 -6.72 22.27
C LYS A 760 10.85 -6.20 21.65
N MET A 761 9.69 -6.64 22.12
CA MET A 761 8.39 -6.21 21.61
C MET A 761 8.20 -4.69 21.66
N ASN A 762 8.68 -4.04 22.71
CA ASN A 762 8.59 -2.58 22.86
C ASN A 762 9.47 -1.79 21.88
N ARG A 763 10.41 -2.44 21.18
CA ARG A 763 11.31 -1.80 20.20
C ARG A 763 10.93 -2.08 18.76
N LEU A 764 10.03 -3.02 18.53
CA LEU A 764 9.59 -3.43 17.20
C LEU A 764 8.56 -2.44 16.61
N LYS A 765 8.55 -2.31 15.29
CA LYS A 765 7.53 -1.56 14.54
C LYS A 765 6.21 -2.34 14.55
N ALA A 766 5.09 -1.67 14.33
CA ALA A 766 3.76 -2.28 14.44
C ALA A 766 3.59 -3.61 13.67
N ALA A 767 4.04 -3.67 12.41
CA ALA A 767 3.97 -4.89 11.60
C ALA A 767 4.82 -6.04 12.18
N GLU A 768 5.99 -5.70 12.73
CA GLU A 768 6.91 -6.66 13.36
C GLU A 768 6.33 -7.18 14.69
N VAL A 769 5.67 -6.30 15.47
CA VAL A 769 4.99 -6.67 16.73
C VAL A 769 3.93 -7.74 16.47
N TYR A 770 3.15 -7.63 15.40
CA TYR A 770 2.13 -8.64 15.09
C TYR A 770 2.76 -10.04 14.94
N ASN A 771 3.81 -10.17 14.13
CA ASN A 771 4.52 -11.43 13.93
C ASN A 771 5.16 -11.94 15.23
N PHE A 772 5.77 -11.05 15.98
CA PHE A 772 6.43 -11.37 17.25
C PHE A 772 5.44 -11.84 18.32
N LEU A 773 4.21 -11.28 18.36
CA LEU A 773 3.14 -11.74 19.23
C LEU A 773 2.77 -13.21 18.97
N GLN A 774 2.82 -13.68 17.71
CA GLN A 774 2.53 -15.09 17.40
C GLN A 774 3.61 -16.00 18.01
N VAL A 775 4.88 -15.59 17.96
CA VAL A 775 5.99 -16.33 18.59
C VAL A 775 5.89 -16.25 20.12
N PHE A 776 5.53 -15.08 20.65
CA PHE A 776 5.30 -14.91 22.08
C PHE A 776 4.16 -15.80 22.60
N GLY A 777 3.08 -15.95 21.80
CA GLY A 777 2.01 -16.91 22.09
C GLY A 777 2.52 -18.34 22.22
N LYS A 778 3.37 -18.78 21.29
CA LYS A 778 4.03 -20.11 21.36
C LYS A 778 4.89 -20.25 22.63
N TYR A 779 5.62 -19.19 23.00
CA TYR A 779 6.39 -19.15 24.24
C TYR A 779 5.50 -19.31 25.47
N LEU A 780 4.39 -18.56 25.53
CA LEU A 780 3.47 -18.60 26.68
C LEU A 780 2.82 -19.98 26.86
N ILE A 781 2.40 -20.65 25.78
CA ILE A 781 1.82 -22.02 25.87
C ILE A 781 2.80 -23.00 26.52
N ARG A 782 4.10 -22.86 26.25
CA ARG A 782 5.16 -23.72 26.80
C ARG A 782 5.66 -23.31 28.16
N SER A 783 5.34 -22.08 28.57
CA SER A 783 5.73 -21.53 29.88
C SER A 783 4.78 -21.98 31.00
N ASN A 784 5.21 -21.79 32.24
CA ASN A 784 4.35 -22.09 33.39
C ASN A 784 3.21 -21.05 33.56
N THR A 785 2.19 -21.42 34.33
CA THR A 785 1.01 -20.57 34.56
C THR A 785 1.35 -19.21 35.20
N GLN A 786 2.44 -19.10 35.96
CA GLN A 786 2.86 -17.82 36.54
C GLN A 786 3.30 -16.84 35.46
N VAL A 787 4.08 -17.28 34.46
CA VAL A 787 4.51 -16.48 33.30
C VAL A 787 3.30 -16.09 32.47
N GLN A 788 2.40 -17.04 32.20
CA GLN A 788 1.18 -16.79 31.45
C GLN A 788 0.32 -15.69 32.11
N ARG A 789 0.09 -15.78 33.42
CA ARG A 789 -0.65 -14.75 34.18
C ARG A 789 0.05 -13.40 34.17
N ARG A 790 1.39 -13.38 34.23
CA ARG A 790 2.19 -12.14 34.16
C ARG A 790 1.98 -11.40 32.83
N ALA A 791 1.72 -12.12 31.73
CA ALA A 791 1.52 -11.55 30.41
C ALA A 791 0.12 -10.93 30.18
N LEU A 792 -0.89 -11.33 30.96
CA LEU A 792 -2.29 -10.92 30.72
C LEU A 792 -2.52 -9.41 30.69
N PRO A 793 -1.99 -8.59 31.66
CA PRO A 793 -2.23 -7.15 31.65
C PRO A 793 -1.68 -6.46 30.39
N MET A 794 -0.50 -6.87 29.93
CA MET A 794 0.12 -6.33 28.70
C MET A 794 -0.70 -6.74 27.48
N LEU A 795 -1.08 -8.01 27.36
CA LEU A 795 -1.89 -8.50 26.24
C LEU A 795 -3.27 -7.83 26.19
N GLU A 796 -3.92 -7.61 27.33
CA GLU A 796 -5.18 -6.89 27.42
C GLU A 796 -5.02 -5.43 26.96
N THR A 797 -4.00 -4.73 27.47
CA THR A 797 -3.72 -3.35 27.09
C THR A 797 -3.45 -3.23 25.60
N THR A 798 -2.66 -4.14 25.02
CA THR A 798 -2.34 -4.17 23.60
C THR A 798 -3.59 -4.46 22.77
N ALA A 799 -4.41 -5.45 23.15
CA ALA A 799 -5.63 -5.80 22.43
C ALA A 799 -6.70 -4.69 22.45
N ARG A 800 -6.69 -3.81 23.48
CA ARG A 800 -7.63 -2.68 23.57
C ARG A 800 -7.15 -1.42 22.90
N ASN A 801 -5.85 -1.11 23.00
CA ASN A 801 -5.35 0.24 22.84
C ASN A 801 -4.26 0.40 21.76
N ALA A 802 -3.70 -0.71 21.20
CA ALA A 802 -2.69 -0.56 20.16
C ALA A 802 -3.26 0.22 18.96
N PRO A 803 -2.56 1.23 18.42
CA PRO A 803 -3.04 2.03 17.30
C PRO A 803 -3.38 1.18 16.08
N ALA A 804 -2.48 0.26 15.70
CA ALA A 804 -2.68 -0.62 14.56
C ALA A 804 -3.67 -1.76 14.88
N TYR A 805 -4.73 -1.87 14.10
CA TYR A 805 -5.79 -2.87 14.29
C TYR A 805 -5.29 -4.32 14.29
N PHE A 806 -4.30 -4.61 13.43
CA PHE A 806 -3.71 -5.95 13.33
C PHE A 806 -2.88 -6.33 14.57
N VAL A 807 -2.27 -5.35 15.25
CA VAL A 807 -1.58 -5.58 16.54
C VAL A 807 -2.61 -5.90 17.63
N ARG A 808 -3.74 -5.16 17.67
CA ARG A 808 -4.87 -5.50 18.55
C ARG A 808 -5.37 -6.91 18.30
N PHE A 809 -5.52 -7.29 17.03
CA PHE A 809 -5.93 -8.63 16.63
C PHE A 809 -4.92 -9.70 17.06
N GLY A 810 -3.63 -9.48 16.85
CA GLY A 810 -2.57 -10.40 17.29
C GLY A 810 -2.58 -10.66 18.80
N ALA A 811 -2.71 -9.61 19.60
CA ALA A 811 -2.83 -9.74 21.04
C ALA A 811 -4.11 -10.49 21.46
N TYR A 812 -5.25 -10.24 20.79
CA TYR A 812 -6.49 -10.98 20.99
C TYR A 812 -6.37 -12.47 20.65
N GLN A 813 -5.64 -12.81 19.58
CA GLN A 813 -5.34 -14.20 19.22
C GLN A 813 -4.50 -14.88 20.30
N VAL A 814 -3.45 -14.21 20.82
CA VAL A 814 -2.62 -14.76 21.90
C VAL A 814 -3.45 -14.98 23.18
N LEU A 815 -4.36 -14.07 23.55
CA LEU A 815 -5.31 -14.30 24.64
C LEU A 815 -6.18 -15.53 24.38
N GLY A 816 -6.49 -15.86 23.13
CA GLY A 816 -7.20 -17.07 22.73
C GLY A 816 -6.48 -18.36 23.11
N LEU A 817 -5.15 -18.34 23.07
CA LEU A 817 -4.33 -19.49 23.47
C LEU A 817 -4.29 -19.72 25.00
N LEU A 818 -4.74 -18.75 25.80
CA LEU A 818 -4.66 -18.72 27.26
C LEU A 818 -6.05 -18.86 27.93
N THR A 819 -7.05 -19.35 27.20
CA THR A 819 -8.45 -19.44 27.68
C THR A 819 -8.66 -20.41 28.86
N ASP A 820 -7.69 -21.27 29.15
CA ASP A 820 -7.69 -22.14 30.33
C ASP A 820 -7.38 -21.36 31.63
N ILE A 821 -6.85 -20.14 31.50
CA ILE A 821 -6.62 -19.28 32.66
C ILE A 821 -7.94 -18.61 33.06
N GLU A 822 -8.29 -18.68 34.33
CA GLU A 822 -9.47 -18.03 34.88
C GLU A 822 -9.55 -16.55 34.53
N GLY A 823 -10.70 -16.10 34.04
CA GLY A 823 -10.98 -14.72 33.65
C GLY A 823 -10.66 -14.37 32.19
N VAL A 824 -9.80 -15.11 31.48
CA VAL A 824 -9.41 -14.78 30.12
C VAL A 824 -10.57 -14.81 29.10
N LYS A 825 -11.49 -15.79 29.24
CA LYS A 825 -12.70 -15.87 28.38
C LYS A 825 -13.59 -14.63 28.54
N ALA A 826 -13.77 -14.18 29.80
CA ALA A 826 -14.54 -12.97 30.08
C ALA A 826 -13.86 -11.73 29.54
N MET A 827 -12.55 -11.61 29.73
CA MET A 827 -11.69 -10.53 29.20
C MET A 827 -11.80 -10.43 27.66
N ARG A 828 -11.67 -11.54 26.94
CA ARG A 828 -11.84 -11.59 25.47
C ARG A 828 -13.23 -11.14 25.02
N LYS A 829 -14.28 -11.60 25.70
CA LYS A 829 -15.66 -11.19 25.42
C LYS A 829 -15.84 -9.68 25.60
N ASP A 830 -15.25 -9.13 26.66
CA ASP A 830 -15.31 -7.70 26.96
C ASP A 830 -14.53 -6.87 25.93
N ILE A 831 -13.30 -7.29 25.55
CA ILE A 831 -12.50 -6.65 24.48
C ILE A 831 -13.31 -6.62 23.18
N ARG A 832 -13.89 -7.74 22.75
CA ARG A 832 -14.70 -7.81 21.52
C ARG A 832 -15.92 -6.89 21.57
N ASN A 833 -16.59 -6.81 22.71
CA ASN A 833 -17.77 -5.96 22.85
C ASN A 833 -17.41 -4.48 22.81
N ALA A 834 -16.26 -4.11 23.36
CA ALA A 834 -15.76 -2.75 23.40
C ALA A 834 -15.09 -2.29 22.08
N GLU A 835 -14.72 -3.24 21.18
CA GLU A 835 -14.08 -2.89 19.89
C GLU A 835 -15.04 -2.06 19.03
N ARG A 836 -14.51 -0.97 18.47
CA ARG A 836 -15.24 0.01 17.68
C ARG A 836 -15.13 -0.23 16.19
N ASP A 837 -13.99 -0.77 15.72
CA ASP A 837 -13.79 -1.14 14.33
C ASP A 837 -14.70 -2.33 13.96
N PRO A 838 -15.70 -2.16 13.07
CA PRO A 838 -16.64 -3.23 12.71
C PRO A 838 -15.96 -4.45 12.11
N LYS A 839 -14.92 -4.22 11.28
CA LYS A 839 -14.16 -5.29 10.61
C LYS A 839 -13.35 -6.09 11.63
N LEU A 840 -12.65 -5.40 12.54
CA LEU A 840 -11.90 -6.06 13.60
C LEU A 840 -12.83 -6.79 14.57
N LYS A 841 -14.00 -6.23 14.89
CA LYS A 841 -15.03 -6.88 15.72
C LYS A 841 -15.58 -8.16 15.09
N GLU A 842 -15.77 -8.17 13.77
CA GLU A 842 -16.14 -9.36 13.01
C GLU A 842 -15.02 -10.42 13.06
N MET A 843 -13.74 -10.00 12.82
CA MET A 843 -12.58 -10.89 12.96
C MET A 843 -12.50 -11.52 14.35
N TYR A 844 -12.72 -10.74 15.43
CA TYR A 844 -12.81 -11.29 16.79
C TYR A 844 -13.94 -12.32 16.94
N GLY A 845 -15.05 -12.13 16.23
CA GLY A 845 -16.18 -13.07 16.20
C GLY A 845 -15.81 -14.43 15.61
N GLN A 846 -15.04 -14.44 14.54
CA GLN A 846 -14.57 -15.68 13.88
C GLN A 846 -13.63 -16.51 14.78
N PHE A 847 -12.95 -15.86 15.74
CA PHE A 847 -12.03 -16.50 16.70
C PHE A 847 -12.60 -16.57 18.12
N ALA A 848 -13.92 -16.39 18.29
CA ALA A 848 -14.54 -16.33 19.62
C ALA A 848 -14.60 -17.70 20.31
N ASP A 849 -14.66 -18.78 19.55
CA ASP A 849 -14.89 -20.15 20.04
C ASP A 849 -13.59 -20.97 20.17
N PHE A 850 -12.43 -20.36 19.99
CA PHE A 850 -11.11 -20.96 20.17
C PHE A 850 -10.50 -20.59 21.51
#